data_b1f7ab87ed0fc54654dca4d706537f16
#
_entry.id   b1f7ab87ed0fc54654dca4d706537f16
#
_cell.length_a   1.000
_cell.length_b   1.000
_cell.length_c   1.000
_cell.angle_alpha   90.00
_cell.angle_beta   90.00
_cell.angle_gamma   90.00
#
_symmetry.space_group_name_H-M   'P 1'
#
loop_
_entity.id
_entity.type
_entity.pdbx_description
1 polymer ?
#
loop_
_entity_poly.entity_id
_entity_poly.type
_entity_poly.pdbx_seq_one_letter_code
_entity_poly.pdbx_strand_id
1 'polypeptide(L)'
;MGRALAMLCGVVLFAAASSIGALAQEKPRIRVDSYQIDVRLVPAAHKLFGRAKVTFTALEDVNIAVFELNNALRPTRVTDGAGNSLSPERVTQDSTIRVPLAQDLAKGSSATLTIEYEGILQTGEDSPVEGLKLAYVGDEESYLLYPGRWFPVVGYGTNRFTADINVTVPAGYTVIGSGPKGSAPATAWAEAGGEEKTAVEKGKRKKIQERKEGPSKPEPGLTTFSFAWDKPSFPGTIVAGRFRQYKAASNVTVYFLEDHAAQESAYGDSALKAFQAYSVLYGAAPSFNLNLVELPGDTVPSAWAPQIAAIGARSISDKVNYRLVANAVAHQWWGASVSPATRDDWWLSDGFARYSELIYIQQMAGQAAFEDAVSDVSVGALAYDTVPLSTVGKLDTFSPEFQSLTTNKGAAILNMLRWVIGDDAFDKTMKDFATQYAGKSATTDDFRKIAEADSGEQLSWFFIQWFDSTGAPAFKNKYTVYRLGNNKGFRIVGQISQDLDLFRMPVELKVETDGKTEMKRIEVVGTNSPYSVETFGMPRRISIDPNDRVLQNSPNLKVRVAILRGQELVQQGDLAGALQQFQDALKLNSNSSLAHYRTAEVFRMQRNLQAAANEYREAYDGDGEPAWTIVWSHLELGKIFDMTGQRERAVNEYRQALQTNDNTSGALEEARKYLQKPYSPEKKDAIGE
;
A
#
# COMPACT_ATOMS: atom_id res chain seq x y z
N MET A 1 -36.63 -4.83 -65.24
CA MET A 1 -35.36 -4.55 -65.97
C MET A 1 -34.62 -3.45 -65.23
N GLY A 2 -33.39 -3.63 -64.79
CA GLY A 2 -32.57 -2.62 -64.19
C GLY A 2 -31.94 -3.07 -62.89
N ARG A 3 -30.80 -3.79 -62.95
CA ARG A 3 -29.94 -4.15 -61.86
C ARG A 3 -29.17 -2.92 -61.37
N ALA A 4 -29.20 -2.59 -60.12
CA ALA A 4 -28.29 -1.67 -59.47
C ALA A 4 -27.37 -2.45 -58.53
N LEU A 5 -26.09 -2.37 -58.81
CA LEU A 5 -24.98 -2.98 -58.07
C LEU A 5 -24.66 -2.09 -56.89
N ALA A 6 -24.77 -2.60 -55.66
CA ALA A 6 -24.32 -1.93 -54.48
C ALA A 6 -22.88 -2.35 -54.15
N MET A 7 -21.94 -1.42 -54.22
CA MET A 7 -20.57 -1.56 -53.75
C MET A 7 -20.59 -1.45 -52.21
N LEU A 8 -20.23 -2.55 -51.54
CA LEU A 8 -19.89 -2.57 -50.10
C LEU A 8 -18.43 -2.11 -49.94
N CYS A 9 -18.22 -0.90 -49.43
CA CYS A 9 -16.93 -0.50 -48.88
C CYS A 9 -16.87 -1.01 -47.41
N GLY A 10 -16.17 -2.10 -47.22
CA GLY A 10 -15.82 -2.58 -45.89
C GLY A 10 -14.69 -1.74 -45.30
N VAL A 11 -15.03 -0.94 -44.31
CA VAL A 11 -14.01 -0.33 -43.41
C VAL A 11 -13.66 -1.37 -42.36
N VAL A 12 -12.51 -2.01 -42.54
CA VAL A 12 -11.90 -2.84 -41.49
C VAL A 12 -11.27 -1.91 -40.49
N LEU A 13 -11.95 -1.65 -39.37
CA LEU A 13 -11.36 -1.07 -38.17
C LEU A 13 -10.45 -2.12 -37.53
N PHE A 14 -9.15 -1.99 -37.75
CA PHE A 14 -8.15 -2.64 -36.91
C PHE A 14 -8.21 -1.96 -35.51
N ALA A 15 -8.97 -2.55 -34.60
CA ALA A 15 -8.76 -2.33 -33.17
C ALA A 15 -7.43 -3.00 -32.82
N ALA A 16 -6.35 -2.20 -32.77
CA ALA A 16 -5.11 -2.61 -32.14
C ALA A 16 -5.41 -2.70 -30.64
N ALA A 17 -5.86 -3.86 -30.18
CA ALA A 17 -5.78 -4.23 -28.77
C ALA A 17 -4.30 -4.35 -28.46
N SER A 18 -3.73 -3.29 -27.87
CA SER A 18 -2.44 -3.35 -27.21
C SER A 18 -2.61 -4.29 -26.01
N SER A 19 -2.48 -5.57 -26.23
CA SER A 19 -2.21 -6.53 -25.16
C SER A 19 -0.83 -6.17 -24.62
N ILE A 20 -0.77 -5.31 -23.61
CA ILE A 20 0.36 -5.24 -22.71
C ILE A 20 0.34 -6.61 -22.00
N GLY A 21 1.08 -7.56 -22.58
CA GLY A 21 1.34 -8.82 -21.93
C GLY A 21 2.07 -8.48 -20.63
N ALA A 22 1.42 -8.67 -19.51
CA ALA A 22 2.10 -8.76 -18.22
C ALA A 22 3.18 -9.84 -18.40
N LEU A 23 4.42 -9.42 -18.54
CA LEU A 23 5.57 -10.33 -18.56
C LEU A 23 5.54 -11.05 -17.21
N ALA A 24 5.15 -12.32 -17.23
CA ALA A 24 5.25 -13.17 -16.06
C ALA A 24 6.70 -13.07 -15.58
N GLN A 25 6.91 -12.43 -14.44
CA GLN A 25 8.24 -12.28 -13.88
C GLN A 25 8.79 -13.69 -13.64
N GLU A 26 9.84 -14.06 -14.39
CA GLU A 26 10.46 -15.37 -14.29
C GLU A 26 10.90 -15.62 -12.83
N LYS A 27 10.74 -16.86 -12.36
CA LYS A 27 11.22 -17.22 -11.02
C LYS A 27 12.70 -16.88 -10.92
N PRO A 28 13.14 -16.27 -9.80
CA PRO A 28 14.56 -15.99 -9.61
C PRO A 28 15.39 -17.27 -9.75
N ARG A 29 16.39 -17.23 -10.62
CA ARG A 29 17.30 -18.36 -10.86
C ARG A 29 18.48 -18.38 -9.89
N ILE A 30 18.68 -17.25 -9.19
CA ILE A 30 19.69 -17.07 -8.16
C ILE A 30 19.01 -16.50 -6.90
N ARG A 31 19.64 -16.73 -5.75
CA ARG A 31 19.26 -16.14 -4.46
C ARG A 31 20.43 -15.33 -3.93
N VAL A 32 20.22 -14.09 -3.61
CA VAL A 32 21.24 -13.29 -2.92
C VAL A 32 21.26 -13.64 -1.44
N ASP A 33 22.44 -13.91 -0.93
CA ASP A 33 22.68 -14.25 0.47
C ASP A 33 23.11 -13.01 1.28
N SER A 34 24.01 -12.16 0.71
CA SER A 34 24.50 -10.98 1.39
C SER A 34 24.93 -9.85 0.44
N TYR A 35 24.86 -8.63 0.95
CA TYR A 35 25.40 -7.45 0.31
C TYR A 35 26.43 -6.73 1.19
N GLN A 36 27.45 -6.14 0.53
CA GLN A 36 28.26 -5.05 1.06
C GLN A 36 28.08 -3.87 0.10
N ILE A 37 27.45 -2.78 0.57
CA ILE A 37 27.07 -1.65 -0.28
C ILE A 37 27.76 -0.40 0.23
N ASP A 38 28.50 0.27 -0.63
CA ASP A 38 28.95 1.63 -0.45
C ASP A 38 28.13 2.55 -1.36
N VAL A 39 27.56 3.61 -0.80
CA VAL A 39 26.80 4.60 -1.57
C VAL A 39 27.22 6.02 -1.17
N ARG A 40 27.40 6.88 -2.16
CA ARG A 40 27.64 8.31 -1.98
C ARG A 40 26.49 9.08 -2.62
N LEU A 41 25.87 9.97 -1.85
CA LEU A 41 24.84 10.87 -2.30
C LEU A 41 25.44 12.27 -2.52
N VAL A 42 25.10 12.87 -3.66
CA VAL A 42 25.45 14.24 -4.03
C VAL A 42 24.15 15.01 -4.24
N PRO A 43 23.53 15.53 -3.14
CA PRO A 43 22.20 16.14 -3.15
C PRO A 43 22.04 17.26 -4.18
N ALA A 44 23.01 18.20 -4.25
CA ALA A 44 22.98 19.33 -5.17
C ALA A 44 22.96 18.94 -6.68
N ALA A 45 23.34 17.71 -7.00
CA ALA A 45 23.35 17.18 -8.37
C ALA A 45 22.30 16.05 -8.56
N HIS A 46 21.48 15.78 -7.56
CA HIS A 46 20.55 14.64 -7.51
C HIS A 46 21.21 13.29 -7.83
N LYS A 47 22.51 13.16 -7.58
CA LYS A 47 23.33 12.05 -8.08
C LYS A 47 23.67 11.04 -6.98
N LEU A 48 23.60 9.77 -7.36
CA LEU A 48 24.04 8.63 -6.59
C LEU A 48 25.24 7.95 -7.26
N PHE A 49 26.25 7.60 -6.47
CA PHE A 49 27.29 6.65 -6.82
C PHE A 49 27.17 5.43 -5.91
N GLY A 50 27.10 4.25 -6.47
CA GLY A 50 26.92 2.99 -5.75
C GLY A 50 27.97 1.96 -6.12
N ARG A 51 28.40 1.18 -5.13
CA ARG A 51 29.20 -0.05 -5.31
C ARG A 51 28.56 -1.12 -4.46
N ALA A 52 28.03 -2.17 -5.08
CA ALA A 52 27.44 -3.31 -4.41
C ALA A 52 28.28 -4.57 -4.67
N LYS A 53 28.87 -5.14 -3.62
CA LYS A 53 29.43 -6.48 -3.63
C LYS A 53 28.33 -7.44 -3.22
N VAL A 54 27.92 -8.30 -4.14
CA VAL A 54 26.78 -9.21 -4.02
C VAL A 54 27.29 -10.64 -3.96
N THR A 55 26.95 -11.35 -2.89
CA THR A 55 27.20 -12.80 -2.79
C THR A 55 25.86 -13.51 -2.97
N PHE A 56 25.80 -14.45 -3.90
CA PHE A 56 24.58 -15.16 -4.27
C PHE A 56 24.82 -16.64 -4.53
N THR A 57 23.76 -17.44 -4.37
CA THR A 57 23.73 -18.87 -4.62
C THR A 57 22.83 -19.19 -5.81
N ALA A 58 23.29 -20.03 -6.73
CA ALA A 58 22.50 -20.50 -7.86
C ALA A 58 21.41 -21.48 -7.41
N LEU A 59 20.17 -21.23 -7.81
CA LEU A 59 19.02 -22.11 -7.55
C LEU A 59 18.85 -23.20 -8.61
N GLU A 60 19.46 -23.01 -9.77
CA GLU A 60 19.60 -23.94 -10.88
C GLU A 60 20.93 -23.65 -11.58
N ASP A 61 21.32 -24.42 -12.60
CA ASP A 61 22.51 -24.11 -13.37
C ASP A 61 22.32 -22.80 -14.14
N VAL A 62 23.23 -21.84 -13.95
CA VAL A 62 23.15 -20.50 -14.54
C VAL A 62 24.47 -20.04 -15.14
N ASN A 63 24.40 -19.38 -16.27
CA ASN A 63 25.51 -18.68 -16.93
C ASN A 63 25.31 -17.16 -17.00
N ILE A 64 24.14 -16.69 -16.60
CA ILE A 64 23.80 -15.27 -16.53
C ILE A 64 23.13 -15.00 -15.19
N ALA A 65 23.64 -14.01 -14.44
CA ALA A 65 23.01 -13.50 -13.24
C ALA A 65 22.14 -12.27 -13.61
N VAL A 66 20.87 -12.28 -13.21
CA VAL A 66 19.91 -11.21 -13.49
C VAL A 66 19.59 -10.48 -12.20
N PHE A 67 19.71 -9.15 -12.23
CA PHE A 67 19.38 -8.27 -11.10
C PHE A 67 18.44 -7.17 -11.56
N GLU A 68 17.43 -6.85 -10.73
CA GLU A 68 16.61 -5.65 -10.87
C GLU A 68 17.42 -4.43 -10.42
N LEU A 69 17.39 -3.35 -11.21
CA LEU A 69 18.06 -2.10 -10.90
C LEU A 69 17.29 -0.95 -11.53
N ASN A 70 17.05 0.11 -10.79
CA ASN A 70 16.38 1.32 -11.25
C ASN A 70 16.95 1.81 -12.59
N ASN A 71 16.10 2.19 -13.54
CA ASN A 71 16.53 2.58 -14.89
C ASN A 71 17.36 3.88 -14.92
N ALA A 72 17.18 4.75 -13.93
CA ALA A 72 18.03 5.93 -13.76
C ALA A 72 19.49 5.60 -13.40
N LEU A 73 19.76 4.35 -12.96
CA LEU A 73 21.07 3.90 -12.53
C LEU A 73 21.70 3.02 -13.61
N ARG A 74 22.90 3.38 -14.05
CA ARG A 74 23.67 2.63 -15.05
C ARG A 74 24.86 1.94 -14.41
N PRO A 75 25.12 0.65 -14.72
CA PRO A 75 26.37 0.00 -14.34
C PRO A 75 27.56 0.70 -15.04
N THR A 76 28.59 1.01 -14.29
CA THR A 76 29.83 1.60 -14.82
C THR A 76 30.96 0.58 -14.90
N ARG A 77 30.95 -0.41 -13.99
CA ARG A 77 31.90 -1.51 -13.94
C ARG A 77 31.29 -2.71 -13.25
N VAL A 78 31.51 -3.90 -13.79
CA VAL A 78 31.16 -5.16 -13.14
C VAL A 78 32.37 -6.08 -13.14
N THR A 79 32.68 -6.67 -11.98
CA THR A 79 33.77 -7.62 -11.85
C THR A 79 33.31 -8.88 -11.10
N ASP A 80 33.92 -10.01 -11.41
CA ASP A 80 33.75 -11.24 -10.64
C ASP A 80 34.61 -11.25 -9.35
N GLY A 81 34.51 -12.32 -8.56
CA GLY A 81 35.27 -12.47 -7.32
C GLY A 81 36.79 -12.55 -7.51
N ALA A 82 37.28 -12.83 -8.72
CA ALA A 82 38.68 -12.82 -9.08
C ALA A 82 39.19 -11.47 -9.61
N GLY A 83 38.26 -10.49 -9.79
CA GLY A 83 38.57 -9.16 -10.32
C GLY A 83 38.49 -9.03 -11.84
N ASN A 84 38.08 -10.08 -12.56
CA ASN A 84 37.90 -10.02 -14.01
C ASN A 84 36.69 -9.14 -14.37
N SER A 85 36.86 -8.28 -15.38
CA SER A 85 35.76 -7.45 -15.88
C SER A 85 34.74 -8.27 -16.65
N LEU A 86 33.46 -8.00 -16.34
CA LEU A 86 32.30 -8.57 -17.03
C LEU A 86 31.51 -7.45 -17.72
N SER A 87 30.85 -7.78 -18.82
CA SER A 87 30.06 -6.81 -19.61
C SER A 87 28.57 -7.04 -19.35
N PRO A 88 27.93 -6.23 -18.51
CA PRO A 88 26.48 -6.35 -18.26
C PRO A 88 25.69 -5.83 -19.44
N GLU A 89 24.53 -6.45 -19.67
CA GLU A 89 23.48 -5.96 -20.58
C GLU A 89 22.37 -5.28 -19.77
N ARG A 90 21.95 -4.07 -20.15
CA ARG A 90 20.79 -3.37 -19.56
C ARG A 90 19.54 -3.70 -20.33
N VAL A 91 18.49 -4.13 -19.65
CA VAL A 91 17.15 -4.33 -20.18
C VAL A 91 16.22 -3.37 -19.48
N THR A 92 15.85 -2.27 -20.16
CA THR A 92 15.05 -1.18 -19.55
C THR A 92 13.59 -1.53 -19.37
N GLN A 93 13.04 -2.43 -20.19
CA GLN A 93 11.63 -2.82 -20.16
C GLN A 93 11.22 -3.49 -18.83
N ASP A 94 12.11 -4.28 -18.24
CA ASP A 94 11.91 -4.98 -16.97
C ASP A 94 12.82 -4.44 -15.85
N SER A 95 13.45 -3.30 -16.08
CA SER A 95 14.36 -2.64 -15.13
C SER A 95 15.46 -3.58 -14.62
N THR A 96 16.04 -4.42 -15.50
CA THR A 96 17.07 -5.41 -15.12
C THR A 96 18.43 -5.14 -15.73
N ILE A 97 19.45 -5.70 -15.10
CA ILE A 97 20.79 -5.89 -15.66
C ILE A 97 21.08 -7.39 -15.71
N ARG A 98 21.59 -7.86 -16.85
CA ARG A 98 22.00 -9.23 -17.10
C ARG A 98 23.51 -9.31 -17.14
N VAL A 99 24.10 -10.08 -16.24
CA VAL A 99 25.56 -10.20 -16.10
C VAL A 99 25.97 -11.59 -16.54
N PRO A 100 26.58 -11.77 -17.73
CA PRO A 100 27.18 -13.06 -18.13
C PRO A 100 28.27 -13.42 -17.15
N LEU A 101 28.24 -14.66 -16.62
CA LEU A 101 29.25 -15.18 -15.71
C LEU A 101 30.47 -15.67 -16.50
N ALA A 102 31.66 -15.55 -15.93
CA ALA A 102 32.90 -16.03 -16.57
C ALA A 102 32.92 -17.55 -16.76
N GLN A 103 32.17 -18.27 -15.93
CA GLN A 103 31.97 -19.73 -15.99
C GLN A 103 30.56 -20.07 -15.57
N ASP A 104 30.02 -21.18 -16.10
CA ASP A 104 28.71 -21.68 -15.68
C ASP A 104 28.74 -22.00 -14.17
N LEU A 105 27.74 -21.54 -13.46
CA LEU A 105 27.57 -21.74 -12.02
C LEU A 105 26.53 -22.85 -11.79
N ALA A 106 26.99 -23.97 -11.26
CA ALA A 106 26.14 -25.13 -10.98
C ALA A 106 25.14 -24.81 -9.83
N LYS A 107 23.99 -25.46 -9.87
CA LYS A 107 22.99 -25.39 -8.79
C LYS A 107 23.60 -25.60 -7.41
N GLY A 108 23.31 -24.74 -6.46
CA GLY A 108 23.82 -24.77 -5.08
C GLY A 108 25.21 -24.17 -4.91
N SER A 109 25.88 -23.77 -5.98
CA SER A 109 27.17 -23.08 -5.91
C SER A 109 26.98 -21.60 -5.70
N SER A 110 27.93 -20.95 -5.01
CA SER A 110 27.90 -19.52 -4.73
C SER A 110 28.92 -18.76 -5.56
N ALA A 111 28.59 -17.53 -5.92
CA ALA A 111 29.49 -16.60 -6.59
C ALA A 111 29.38 -15.20 -5.97
N THR A 112 30.38 -14.37 -6.27
CA THR A 112 30.40 -12.96 -5.83
C THR A 112 30.63 -12.07 -7.04
N LEU A 113 29.85 -11.02 -7.15
CA LEU A 113 30.03 -9.94 -8.13
C LEU A 113 30.21 -8.61 -7.41
N THR A 114 31.02 -7.73 -7.97
CA THR A 114 31.08 -6.32 -7.57
C THR A 114 30.54 -5.48 -8.72
N ILE A 115 29.46 -4.75 -8.46
CA ILE A 115 28.74 -3.92 -9.43
C ILE A 115 28.88 -2.48 -9.00
N GLU A 116 29.57 -1.66 -9.80
CA GLU A 116 29.65 -0.22 -9.64
C GLU A 116 28.62 0.44 -10.56
N TYR A 117 27.91 1.41 -10.05
CA TYR A 117 26.82 2.07 -10.78
C TYR A 117 26.65 3.51 -10.34
N GLU A 118 26.06 4.34 -11.20
CA GLU A 118 25.77 5.73 -10.91
C GLU A 118 24.51 6.19 -11.65
N GLY A 119 23.92 7.29 -11.20
CA GLY A 119 22.80 7.91 -11.90
C GLY A 119 22.22 9.10 -11.17
N ILE A 120 21.21 9.72 -11.80
CA ILE A 120 20.48 10.87 -11.27
C ILE A 120 19.10 10.37 -10.83
N LEU A 121 18.76 10.58 -9.56
CA LEU A 121 17.51 10.19 -8.95
C LEU A 121 16.71 11.45 -8.59
N GLN A 122 15.96 11.98 -9.54
CA GLN A 122 15.21 13.23 -9.39
C GLN A 122 13.72 13.08 -9.68
N THR A 123 13.35 12.22 -10.63
CA THR A 123 11.97 12.04 -11.08
C THR A 123 11.51 10.59 -10.90
N GLY A 124 10.21 10.34 -11.10
CA GLY A 124 9.64 9.00 -11.10
C GLY A 124 9.63 8.31 -12.49
N GLU A 125 10.11 8.99 -13.56
CA GLU A 125 10.03 8.47 -14.93
C GLU A 125 10.84 7.18 -15.15
N ASP A 126 12.02 7.10 -14.54
CA ASP A 126 12.90 5.93 -14.61
C ASP A 126 12.71 4.95 -13.44
N SER A 127 11.70 5.18 -12.60
CA SER A 127 11.39 4.33 -11.46
C SER A 127 10.95 2.93 -11.92
N PRO A 128 11.27 1.86 -11.17
CA PRO A 128 10.69 0.53 -11.41
C PRO A 128 9.17 0.50 -11.36
N VAL A 129 8.55 1.51 -10.79
CA VAL A 129 7.11 1.76 -10.82
C VAL A 129 6.90 3.13 -11.45
N GLU A 130 6.38 3.14 -12.66
CA GLU A 130 6.20 4.35 -13.47
C GLU A 130 5.43 5.45 -12.71
N GLY A 131 5.98 6.66 -12.73
CA GLY A 131 5.38 7.82 -12.07
C GLY A 131 5.55 7.90 -10.55
N LEU A 132 6.01 6.84 -9.88
CA LEU A 132 6.18 6.80 -8.42
C LEU A 132 7.65 7.00 -8.04
N LYS A 133 7.96 8.09 -7.34
CA LYS A 133 9.32 8.34 -6.83
C LYS A 133 9.62 7.45 -5.62
N LEU A 134 10.31 6.33 -5.85
CA LEU A 134 10.72 5.39 -4.80
C LEU A 134 12.18 5.54 -4.38
N ALA A 135 12.96 6.30 -5.16
CA ALA A 135 14.33 6.70 -4.83
C ALA A 135 14.53 8.14 -5.31
N TYR A 136 15.11 8.97 -4.46
CA TYR A 136 15.32 10.39 -4.70
C TYR A 136 16.56 10.88 -3.96
N VAL A 137 17.32 11.76 -4.59
CA VAL A 137 18.47 12.42 -3.97
C VAL A 137 18.26 13.94 -4.07
N GLY A 138 18.14 14.65 -2.95
CA GLY A 138 17.89 16.10 -2.91
C GLY A 138 18.47 16.77 -1.68
N ASP A 139 18.53 18.13 -1.71
CA ASP A 139 19.22 18.94 -0.70
C ASP A 139 18.54 18.95 0.68
N GLU A 140 17.22 18.90 0.74
CA GLU A 140 16.50 18.86 2.02
C GLU A 140 16.48 17.45 2.56
N GLU A 141 16.14 16.50 1.70
CA GLU A 141 15.99 15.11 2.01
C GLU A 141 16.36 14.23 0.81
N SER A 142 16.94 13.08 1.08
CA SER A 142 17.16 12.00 0.13
C SER A 142 16.59 10.71 0.70
N TYR A 143 15.93 9.91 -0.11
CA TYR A 143 15.44 8.60 0.29
C TYR A 143 15.68 7.57 -0.81
N LEU A 144 16.11 6.41 -0.38
CA LEU A 144 16.38 5.25 -1.21
C LEU A 144 15.56 4.10 -0.64
N LEU A 145 14.28 4.01 -1.03
CA LEU A 145 13.41 2.94 -0.57
C LEU A 145 13.79 1.63 -1.27
N TYR A 146 13.70 0.52 -0.55
CA TYR A 146 13.98 -0.81 -1.12
C TYR A 146 13.20 -1.11 -2.41
N PRO A 147 11.88 -0.80 -2.50
CA PRO A 147 11.14 -0.96 -3.76
C PRO A 147 11.67 -0.08 -4.91
N GLY A 148 12.45 0.95 -4.64
CA GLY A 148 13.08 1.79 -5.66
C GLY A 148 14.24 1.12 -6.40
N ARG A 149 14.66 -0.10 -6.01
CA ARG A 149 15.77 -0.89 -6.60
C ARG A 149 16.99 -0.04 -6.85
N TRP A 150 17.37 0.77 -5.86
CA TRP A 150 18.52 1.67 -5.95
C TRP A 150 19.88 0.96 -5.89
N PHE A 151 19.91 -0.35 -5.65
CA PHE A 151 21.02 -1.28 -5.76
C PHE A 151 20.55 -2.54 -6.49
N PRO A 152 21.48 -3.38 -7.02
CA PRO A 152 21.09 -4.61 -7.72
C PRO A 152 20.32 -5.57 -6.81
N VAL A 153 19.04 -5.83 -7.09
CA VAL A 153 18.13 -6.64 -6.27
C VAL A 153 17.74 -7.90 -7.03
N VAL A 154 17.48 -8.98 -6.32
CA VAL A 154 16.91 -10.22 -6.85
C VAL A 154 15.67 -10.59 -6.05
N GLY A 155 14.58 -10.94 -6.74
CA GLY A 155 13.36 -11.41 -6.09
C GLY A 155 12.84 -10.41 -5.06
N TYR A 156 12.52 -9.21 -5.51
CA TYR A 156 11.99 -8.13 -4.67
C TYR A 156 10.93 -8.63 -3.71
N GLY A 157 11.12 -8.37 -2.40
CA GLY A 157 10.20 -8.70 -1.31
C GLY A 157 10.10 -10.19 -0.93
N THR A 158 10.77 -11.08 -1.67
CA THR A 158 10.77 -12.52 -1.39
C THR A 158 12.17 -13.08 -1.08
N ASN A 159 13.21 -12.50 -1.65
CA ASN A 159 14.59 -12.88 -1.36
C ASN A 159 15.11 -12.12 -0.13
N ARG A 160 15.22 -12.79 1.00
CA ARG A 160 15.80 -12.24 2.24
C ARG A 160 17.32 -12.28 2.16
N PHE A 161 17.98 -11.22 2.65
CA PHE A 161 19.43 -11.07 2.63
C PHE A 161 19.96 -10.39 3.88
N THR A 162 21.25 -10.51 4.14
CA THR A 162 21.98 -9.69 5.10
C THR A 162 22.69 -8.54 4.39
N ALA A 163 22.93 -7.41 5.05
CA ALA A 163 23.59 -6.29 4.41
C ALA A 163 24.46 -5.47 5.36
N ASP A 164 25.65 -5.07 4.86
CA ASP A 164 26.46 -3.98 5.40
C ASP A 164 26.36 -2.81 4.42
N ILE A 165 25.80 -1.66 4.87
CA ILE A 165 25.54 -0.50 4.02
C ILE A 165 26.30 0.70 4.58
N ASN A 166 27.22 1.27 3.80
CA ASN A 166 27.91 2.50 4.09
C ASN A 166 27.34 3.64 3.23
N VAL A 167 26.87 4.70 3.87
CA VAL A 167 26.25 5.85 3.21
C VAL A 167 27.08 7.09 3.46
N THR A 168 27.64 7.66 2.40
CA THR A 168 28.42 8.91 2.44
C THR A 168 27.56 10.08 1.97
N VAL A 169 27.43 11.09 2.81
CA VAL A 169 26.62 12.29 2.60
C VAL A 169 27.40 13.55 2.96
N PRO A 170 26.98 14.75 2.53
CA PRO A 170 27.54 16.00 3.02
C PRO A 170 27.42 16.14 4.54
N ALA A 171 28.33 16.87 5.17
CA ALA A 171 28.27 17.14 6.61
C ALA A 171 26.96 17.85 6.99
N GLY A 172 26.41 17.49 8.17
CA GLY A 172 25.14 18.04 8.67
C GLY A 172 23.90 17.23 8.32
N TYR A 173 24.03 16.17 7.50
CA TYR A 173 22.94 15.22 7.28
C TYR A 173 22.89 14.16 8.39
N THR A 174 21.68 13.73 8.72
CA THR A 174 21.43 12.51 9.51
C THR A 174 21.01 11.40 8.53
N VAL A 175 21.57 10.21 8.70
CA VAL A 175 21.19 9.04 7.90
C VAL A 175 20.52 8.02 8.80
N ILE A 176 19.42 7.44 8.31
CA ILE A 176 18.64 6.39 8.95
C ILE A 176 18.68 5.16 8.02
N GLY A 177 19.04 4.01 8.59
CA GLY A 177 19.09 2.71 7.94
C GLY A 177 18.77 1.59 8.93
N SER A 178 18.71 0.35 8.44
CA SER A 178 18.46 -0.84 9.27
C SER A 178 19.74 -1.30 9.97
N GLY A 179 19.67 -1.55 11.26
CA GLY A 179 20.78 -2.06 12.07
C GLY A 179 21.47 -1.02 12.95
N PRO A 180 22.46 -1.44 13.76
CA PRO A 180 23.25 -0.54 14.54
C PRO A 180 23.94 0.50 13.67
N LYS A 181 23.84 1.76 14.07
CA LYS A 181 24.49 2.88 13.40
C LYS A 181 25.95 2.98 13.85
N GLY A 182 26.86 2.94 12.90
CA GLY A 182 28.29 3.14 13.10
C GLY A 182 28.85 4.27 12.24
N SER A 183 30.16 4.41 12.24
CA SER A 183 30.91 5.25 11.32
C SER A 183 31.94 4.39 10.57
N ALA A 184 32.05 4.60 9.28
CA ALA A 184 33.06 3.92 8.43
C ALA A 184 33.98 4.96 7.76
N PRO A 185 35.22 4.58 7.36
CA PRO A 185 36.00 5.39 6.46
C PRO A 185 35.24 5.63 5.15
N ALA A 186 35.30 6.85 4.62
CA ALA A 186 34.70 7.16 3.32
C ALA A 186 35.34 6.28 2.24
N THR A 187 34.54 5.62 1.44
CA THR A 187 35.01 4.85 0.28
C THR A 187 35.62 5.78 -0.76
N ALA A 188 36.80 5.44 -1.27
CA ALA A 188 37.40 6.16 -2.37
C ALA A 188 36.60 5.91 -3.67
N TRP A 189 35.98 6.96 -4.18
CA TRP A 189 35.27 6.95 -5.46
C TRP A 189 36.24 7.42 -6.56
N ALA A 190 36.45 6.56 -7.58
CA ALA A 190 37.09 7.04 -8.79
C ALA A 190 36.13 8.02 -9.47
N GLU A 191 36.49 9.30 -9.61
CA GLU A 191 35.75 10.21 -10.48
C GLU A 191 35.73 9.56 -11.87
N ALA A 192 34.53 9.22 -12.38
CA ALA A 192 34.36 8.87 -13.78
C ALA A 192 34.82 10.10 -14.59
N GLY A 193 35.90 9.92 -15.36
CA GLY A 193 36.65 10.99 -15.99
C GLY A 193 35.79 12.06 -16.62
N GLY A 194 36.20 13.31 -16.39
CA GLY A 194 35.60 14.46 -17.05
C GLY A 194 35.49 14.25 -18.55
N GLU A 195 34.47 14.86 -19.14
CA GLU A 195 34.17 14.87 -20.56
C GLU A 195 35.44 14.78 -21.42
N GLU A 196 35.53 13.70 -22.22
CA GLU A 196 36.54 13.64 -23.29
C GLU A 196 36.24 14.76 -24.30
N LYS A 197 36.87 15.93 -24.06
CA LYS A 197 37.04 16.90 -25.12
C LYS A 197 37.94 16.27 -26.14
N THR A 198 37.38 15.72 -27.20
CA THR A 198 38.08 15.35 -28.41
C THR A 198 38.66 16.62 -29.07
N ALA A 199 39.83 17.02 -28.63
CA ALA A 199 40.68 17.90 -29.39
C ALA A 199 41.46 17.03 -30.37
N VAL A 200 41.00 17.03 -31.64
CA VAL A 200 41.77 16.50 -32.76
C VAL A 200 42.99 17.40 -32.94
N GLU A 201 44.12 16.99 -32.43
CA GLU A 201 45.42 17.54 -32.83
C GLU A 201 46.38 16.42 -33.18
N LYS A 202 46.98 16.59 -34.35
CA LYS A 202 47.82 15.67 -35.10
C LYS A 202 48.86 14.91 -34.28
N GLY A 203 48.77 13.58 -34.33
CA GLY A 203 49.92 12.71 -34.42
C GLY A 203 50.94 12.71 -33.26
N LYS A 204 50.66 11.99 -32.14
CA LYS A 204 51.66 11.19 -31.40
C LYS A 204 50.95 10.38 -30.30
N ARG A 205 50.97 9.05 -30.41
CA ARG A 205 50.57 8.13 -29.33
C ARG A 205 51.50 8.28 -28.13
N LYS A 206 50.99 8.87 -27.02
CA LYS A 206 51.63 8.77 -25.72
C LYS A 206 50.99 7.63 -24.92
N LYS A 207 51.78 6.71 -24.41
CA LYS A 207 51.40 5.66 -23.48
C LYS A 207 50.76 6.31 -22.23
N ILE A 208 49.55 5.91 -21.92
CA ILE A 208 48.88 6.23 -20.65
C ILE A 208 49.60 5.42 -19.57
N GLN A 209 50.20 6.08 -18.59
CA GLN A 209 50.69 5.48 -17.36
C GLN A 209 49.49 5.11 -16.51
N GLU A 210 49.34 3.82 -16.17
CA GLU A 210 48.46 3.37 -15.11
C GLU A 210 48.79 4.06 -13.79
N ARG A 211 47.87 4.89 -13.29
CA ARG A 211 47.97 5.51 -12.00
C ARG A 211 47.68 4.47 -10.93
N LYS A 212 48.65 4.04 -10.15
CA LYS A 212 48.48 3.21 -8.97
C LYS A 212 47.57 3.95 -8.00
N GLU A 213 46.41 3.39 -7.72
CA GLU A 213 45.47 3.84 -6.70
C GLU A 213 46.13 3.70 -5.32
N GLY A 214 46.49 4.83 -4.72
CA GLY A 214 46.74 4.93 -3.29
C GLY A 214 45.45 5.34 -2.57
N PRO A 215 45.28 5.06 -1.28
CA PRO A 215 44.08 5.42 -0.54
C PRO A 215 43.90 6.95 -0.63
N SER A 216 42.77 7.38 -1.25
CA SER A 216 42.43 8.80 -1.34
C SER A 216 42.10 9.33 0.05
N LYS A 217 42.62 10.54 0.36
CA LYS A 217 42.23 11.26 1.58
C LYS A 217 40.72 11.56 1.53
N PRO A 218 40.01 11.45 2.68
CA PRO A 218 38.58 11.80 2.71
C PRO A 218 38.41 13.26 2.24
N GLU A 219 37.42 13.49 1.38
CA GLU A 219 37.07 14.84 0.96
C GLU A 219 36.58 15.66 2.17
N PRO A 220 37.03 16.91 2.34
CA PRO A 220 36.58 17.75 3.43
C PRO A 220 35.06 17.99 3.34
N GLY A 221 34.34 17.77 4.44
CA GLY A 221 32.91 18.03 4.53
C GLY A 221 32.00 16.85 4.21
N LEU A 222 32.51 15.62 4.05
CA LEU A 222 31.71 14.39 3.92
C LEU A 222 31.71 13.59 5.23
N THR A 223 30.59 12.94 5.50
CA THR A 223 30.42 12.01 6.63
C THR A 223 29.88 10.68 6.11
N THR A 224 30.46 9.56 6.58
CA THR A 224 29.99 8.23 6.24
C THR A 224 29.35 7.56 7.46
N PHE A 225 28.14 7.06 7.27
CA PHE A 225 27.40 6.28 8.24
C PHE A 225 27.39 4.82 7.79
N SER A 226 27.57 3.91 8.74
CA SER A 226 27.52 2.46 8.47
C SER A 226 26.34 1.82 9.21
N PHE A 227 25.70 0.88 8.55
CA PHE A 227 24.58 0.08 9.06
C PHE A 227 24.86 -1.37 8.78
N ALA A 228 24.75 -2.22 9.79
CA ALA A 228 24.96 -3.66 9.64
C ALA A 228 23.67 -4.40 10.06
N TRP A 229 23.15 -5.22 9.17
CA TRP A 229 22.00 -6.07 9.43
C TRP A 229 22.36 -7.53 9.18
N ASP A 230 22.59 -8.31 10.23
CA ASP A 230 23.15 -9.66 10.22
C ASP A 230 22.10 -10.77 10.15
N LYS A 231 20.82 -10.44 10.18
CA LYS A 231 19.70 -11.40 10.07
C LYS A 231 19.05 -11.28 8.68
N PRO A 232 18.80 -12.39 7.96
CA PRO A 232 18.14 -12.31 6.66
C PRO A 232 16.80 -11.59 6.75
N SER A 233 16.66 -10.45 6.02
CA SER A 233 15.46 -9.61 5.92
C SER A 233 15.57 -8.70 4.69
N PHE A 234 15.01 -7.47 4.73
CA PHE A 234 15.05 -6.49 3.64
C PHE A 234 15.64 -5.14 4.09
N PRO A 235 16.91 -5.10 4.53
CA PRO A 235 17.53 -3.88 5.07
C PRO A 235 17.97 -2.90 3.98
N GLY A 236 17.18 -2.71 2.92
CA GLY A 236 17.54 -1.91 1.74
C GLY A 236 16.94 -0.51 1.70
N THR A 237 16.35 -0.01 2.79
CA THR A 237 15.81 1.36 2.85
C THR A 237 16.79 2.28 3.60
N ILE A 238 17.14 3.41 2.96
CA ILE A 238 17.96 4.47 3.52
C ILE A 238 17.21 5.79 3.38
N VAL A 239 17.18 6.58 4.46
CA VAL A 239 16.68 7.95 4.43
C VAL A 239 17.76 8.87 4.99
N ALA A 240 18.03 9.98 4.32
CA ALA A 240 19.07 10.93 4.68
C ALA A 240 18.56 12.36 4.55
N GLY A 241 18.70 13.17 5.58
CA GLY A 241 18.20 14.53 5.60
C GLY A 241 18.68 15.33 6.81
N ARG A 242 18.22 16.56 6.92
CA ARG A 242 18.50 17.43 8.09
C ARG A 242 17.41 17.25 9.14
N PHE A 243 17.18 16.00 9.54
CA PHE A 243 16.15 15.66 10.51
C PHE A 243 16.45 16.18 11.91
N ARG A 244 15.40 16.60 12.57
CA ARG A 244 15.35 16.63 14.02
C ARG A 244 15.28 15.19 14.53
N GLN A 245 15.78 14.99 15.74
CA GLN A 245 15.72 13.68 16.39
C GLN A 245 15.01 13.82 17.74
N TYR A 246 13.88 13.18 17.88
CA TYR A 246 13.13 13.12 19.12
C TYR A 246 13.10 11.68 19.66
N LYS A 247 13.50 11.47 20.91
CA LYS A 247 13.43 10.17 21.58
C LYS A 247 12.11 10.05 22.35
N ALA A 248 11.15 9.36 21.79
CA ALA A 248 9.88 9.05 22.47
C ALA A 248 10.09 8.04 23.62
N ALA A 249 11.02 7.08 23.43
CA ALA A 249 11.45 6.12 24.47
C ALA A 249 12.90 5.70 24.21
N SER A 250 13.44 4.84 25.07
CA SER A 250 14.80 4.31 24.90
C SER A 250 14.98 3.54 23.59
N ASN A 251 13.89 3.00 23.04
CA ASN A 251 13.85 2.16 21.84
C ASN A 251 13.01 2.73 20.68
N VAL A 252 12.41 3.91 20.83
CA VAL A 252 11.63 4.56 19.76
C VAL A 252 12.17 5.97 19.52
N THR A 253 12.64 6.23 18.32
CA THR A 253 13.16 7.52 17.88
C THR A 253 12.37 8.02 16.68
N VAL A 254 12.00 9.30 16.68
CA VAL A 254 11.33 10.01 15.60
C VAL A 254 12.33 10.88 14.88
N TYR A 255 12.28 10.89 13.55
CA TYR A 255 13.08 11.72 12.67
C TYR A 255 12.15 12.49 11.75
N PHE A 256 11.83 13.72 12.12
CA PHE A 256 11.00 14.63 11.34
C PHE A 256 11.81 15.85 10.89
N LEU A 257 11.38 16.50 9.82
CA LEU A 257 11.91 17.77 9.38
C LEU A 257 11.42 18.90 10.32
N GLU A 258 12.04 20.07 10.23
CA GLU A 258 11.74 21.23 11.10
C GLU A 258 10.26 21.65 11.03
N ASP A 259 9.64 21.53 9.85
CA ASP A 259 8.23 21.90 9.63
C ASP A 259 7.25 21.05 10.44
N HIS A 260 7.64 19.83 10.82
CA HIS A 260 6.82 18.90 11.62
C HIS A 260 7.38 18.67 13.04
N ALA A 261 8.25 19.54 13.52
CA ALA A 261 8.86 19.45 14.85
C ALA A 261 7.83 19.42 15.99
N ALA A 262 6.74 20.14 15.84
CA ALA A 262 5.67 20.19 16.85
C ALA A 262 4.92 18.86 17.01
N GLN A 263 4.90 18.00 16.00
CA GLN A 263 4.19 16.73 15.95
C GLN A 263 5.03 15.54 16.44
N GLU A 264 6.36 15.69 16.58
CA GLU A 264 7.32 14.61 16.93
C GLU A 264 6.86 13.80 18.17
N SER A 265 6.47 14.49 19.24
CA SER A 265 6.07 13.84 20.49
C SER A 265 4.83 12.97 20.33
N ALA A 266 3.78 13.53 19.71
CA ALA A 266 2.51 12.83 19.55
C ALA A 266 2.62 11.61 18.61
N TYR A 267 3.38 11.73 17.54
CA TYR A 267 3.65 10.62 16.62
C TYR A 267 4.56 9.56 17.24
N GLY A 268 5.58 9.99 18.00
CA GLY A 268 6.46 9.09 18.75
C GLY A 268 5.70 8.26 19.79
N ASP A 269 4.80 8.88 20.55
CA ASP A 269 3.93 8.20 21.51
C ASP A 269 2.99 7.20 20.83
N SER A 270 2.46 7.56 19.64
CA SER A 270 1.63 6.67 18.85
C SER A 270 2.40 5.45 18.35
N ALA A 271 3.61 5.64 17.83
CA ALA A 271 4.48 4.56 17.37
C ALA A 271 4.88 3.63 18.54
N LEU A 272 5.22 4.20 19.69
CA LEU A 272 5.56 3.44 20.91
C LEU A 272 4.40 2.56 21.36
N LYS A 273 3.17 3.12 21.44
CA LYS A 273 1.97 2.37 21.85
C LYS A 273 1.67 1.24 20.87
N ALA A 274 1.74 1.48 19.56
CA ALA A 274 1.54 0.44 18.55
C ALA A 274 2.60 -0.66 18.66
N PHE A 275 3.86 -0.29 18.80
CA PHE A 275 4.97 -1.24 18.97
C PHE A 275 4.82 -2.11 20.21
N GLN A 276 4.41 -1.52 21.33
CA GLN A 276 4.13 -2.25 22.58
C GLN A 276 2.94 -3.20 22.43
N ALA A 277 1.84 -2.73 21.84
CA ALA A 277 0.65 -3.54 21.61
C ALA A 277 0.97 -4.79 20.78
N TYR A 278 1.67 -4.62 19.66
CA TYR A 278 2.06 -5.74 18.79
C TYR A 278 3.10 -6.66 19.43
N SER A 279 4.00 -6.13 20.28
CA SER A 279 4.92 -6.98 21.04
C SER A 279 4.19 -7.91 22.04
N VAL A 280 3.06 -7.47 22.57
CA VAL A 280 2.20 -8.31 23.43
C VAL A 280 1.45 -9.35 22.60
N LEU A 281 0.88 -8.93 21.47
CA LEU A 281 0.06 -9.78 20.60
C LEU A 281 0.89 -10.86 19.88
N TYR A 282 2.01 -10.48 19.29
CA TYR A 282 2.77 -11.31 18.35
C TYR A 282 4.13 -11.74 18.89
N GLY A 283 4.54 -11.27 20.07
CA GLY A 283 5.87 -11.52 20.62
C GLY A 283 6.90 -10.49 20.13
N ALA A 284 8.18 -10.80 20.36
CA ALA A 284 9.26 -9.85 20.09
C ALA A 284 9.39 -9.52 18.60
N ALA A 285 9.54 -8.23 18.29
CA ALA A 285 9.93 -7.75 16.95
C ALA A 285 11.35 -8.21 16.61
N PRO A 286 11.74 -8.20 15.30
CA PRO A 286 13.09 -8.58 14.87
C PRO A 286 14.18 -7.68 15.44
N SER A 287 13.84 -6.47 15.84
CA SER A 287 14.70 -5.53 16.57
C SER A 287 13.96 -4.91 17.74
N PHE A 288 14.71 -4.62 18.81
CA PHE A 288 14.22 -3.83 19.93
C PHE A 288 13.97 -2.37 19.57
N ASN A 289 14.77 -1.82 18.64
CA ASN A 289 14.69 -0.40 18.25
C ASN A 289 13.73 -0.19 17.07
N LEU A 290 13.03 0.93 17.09
CA LEU A 290 12.15 1.42 16.03
C LEU A 290 12.47 2.88 15.72
N ASN A 291 12.63 3.21 14.45
CA ASN A 291 12.76 4.57 13.93
C ASN A 291 11.49 4.94 13.16
N LEU A 292 10.78 5.96 13.61
CA LEU A 292 9.69 6.57 12.85
C LEU A 292 10.28 7.72 12.04
N VAL A 293 10.15 7.65 10.71
CA VAL A 293 10.83 8.57 9.79
C VAL A 293 9.81 9.26 8.89
N GLU A 294 9.96 10.56 8.71
CA GLU A 294 9.21 11.33 7.71
C GLU A 294 9.78 11.07 6.32
N LEU A 295 8.91 10.97 5.31
CA LEU A 295 9.21 10.97 3.88
C LEU A 295 8.53 12.17 3.21
N PRO A 296 9.04 12.68 2.06
CA PRO A 296 8.35 13.72 1.31
C PRO A 296 6.91 13.35 0.95
N GLY A 297 6.07 14.38 0.80
CA GLY A 297 4.64 14.18 0.51
C GLY A 297 4.33 13.68 -0.91
N ASP A 298 5.29 13.63 -1.80
CA ASP A 298 5.14 13.26 -3.22
C ASP A 298 5.65 11.84 -3.54
N THR A 299 5.79 11.00 -2.52
CA THR A 299 6.10 9.57 -2.64
C THR A 299 4.97 8.71 -2.03
N VAL A 300 5.30 7.51 -1.54
CA VAL A 300 4.34 6.60 -0.91
C VAL A 300 3.80 7.14 0.42
N PRO A 301 2.55 6.83 0.80
CA PRO A 301 1.99 7.25 2.09
C PRO A 301 2.75 6.68 3.29
N SER A 302 3.27 5.46 3.15
CA SER A 302 4.12 4.82 4.13
C SER A 302 5.08 3.84 3.47
N ALA A 303 6.19 3.57 4.16
CA ALA A 303 7.16 2.54 3.79
C ALA A 303 7.71 1.90 5.06
N TRP A 304 8.36 0.75 4.90
CA TRP A 304 8.96 0.04 6.01
C TRP A 304 10.29 -0.63 5.62
N ALA A 305 11.09 -0.87 6.61
CA ALA A 305 12.25 -1.77 6.58
C ALA A 305 12.48 -2.29 8.01
N PRO A 306 13.35 -3.27 8.22
CA PRO A 306 13.73 -3.63 9.59
C PRO A 306 14.16 -2.41 10.40
N GLN A 307 13.55 -2.16 11.56
CA GLN A 307 13.69 -0.99 12.44
C GLN A 307 13.12 0.34 11.90
N ILE A 308 12.58 0.39 10.72
CA ILE A 308 12.07 1.62 10.10
C ILE A 308 10.58 1.50 9.85
N ALA A 309 9.81 2.45 10.38
CA ALA A 309 8.47 2.78 9.98
C ALA A 309 8.52 4.20 9.39
N ALA A 310 8.21 4.36 8.12
CA ALA A 310 8.26 5.66 7.45
C ALA A 310 6.87 6.11 7.03
N ILE A 311 6.58 7.41 7.16
CA ILE A 311 5.28 8.02 6.84
C ILE A 311 5.48 9.27 6.00
N GLY A 312 4.62 9.47 5.00
CA GLY A 312 4.67 10.64 4.13
C GLY A 312 4.23 11.93 4.83
N ALA A 313 4.92 13.03 4.58
CA ALA A 313 4.68 14.35 5.16
C ALA A 313 3.22 14.82 5.06
N ARG A 314 2.52 14.51 3.95
CA ARG A 314 1.09 14.83 3.78
C ARG A 314 0.18 14.19 4.83
N SER A 315 0.64 13.12 5.47
CA SER A 315 -0.10 12.40 6.50
C SER A 315 0.21 12.89 7.92
N ILE A 316 1.16 13.82 8.06
CA ILE A 316 1.56 14.41 9.35
C ILE A 316 0.71 15.66 9.59
N SER A 317 0.00 15.70 10.71
CA SER A 317 -0.85 16.81 11.12
C SER A 317 -0.95 16.87 12.64
N ASP A 318 -1.57 17.91 13.18
CA ASP A 318 -1.82 18.06 14.64
C ASP A 318 -2.63 16.90 15.22
N LYS A 319 -3.54 16.34 14.42
CA LYS A 319 -4.25 15.11 14.77
C LYS A 319 -3.49 13.90 14.21
N VAL A 320 -2.85 13.17 15.10
CA VAL A 320 -2.06 11.99 14.71
C VAL A 320 -2.88 11.00 13.88
N ASN A 321 -2.38 10.65 12.72
CA ASN A 321 -2.89 9.54 11.92
C ASN A 321 -2.40 8.21 12.50
N TYR A 322 -2.96 7.83 13.67
CA TYR A 322 -2.53 6.64 14.41
C TYR A 322 -2.76 5.34 13.64
N ARG A 323 -3.72 5.31 12.70
CA ARG A 323 -3.97 4.15 11.83
C ARG A 323 -2.78 3.88 10.91
N LEU A 324 -2.31 4.93 10.22
CA LEU A 324 -1.14 4.84 9.32
C LEU A 324 0.13 4.45 10.10
N VAL A 325 0.34 5.08 11.26
CA VAL A 325 1.48 4.76 12.14
C VAL A 325 1.42 3.29 12.58
N ALA A 326 0.25 2.82 13.04
CA ALA A 326 0.06 1.44 13.48
C ALA A 326 0.32 0.44 12.35
N ASN A 327 -0.17 0.72 11.13
CA ASN A 327 0.10 -0.10 9.93
C ASN A 327 1.61 -0.17 9.63
N ALA A 328 2.28 0.97 9.54
CA ALA A 328 3.72 1.02 9.28
C ALA A 328 4.56 0.28 10.34
N VAL A 329 4.15 0.36 11.62
CA VAL A 329 4.79 -0.38 12.72
C VAL A 329 4.52 -1.88 12.64
N ALA A 330 3.32 -2.30 12.23
CA ALA A 330 2.96 -3.73 12.12
C ALA A 330 3.87 -4.49 11.15
N HIS A 331 4.41 -3.81 10.14
CA HIS A 331 5.37 -4.37 9.20
C HIS A 331 6.69 -4.81 9.83
N GLN A 332 6.97 -4.48 11.08
CA GLN A 332 8.11 -5.06 11.80
C GLN A 332 7.91 -6.56 12.04
N TRP A 333 6.67 -7.02 12.23
CA TRP A 333 6.31 -8.44 12.31
C TRP A 333 5.99 -9.02 10.94
N TRP A 334 5.17 -8.31 10.13
CA TRP A 334 4.62 -8.76 8.85
C TRP A 334 5.36 -8.10 7.69
N GLY A 335 6.31 -8.80 7.11
CA GLY A 335 7.26 -8.33 6.11
C GLY A 335 8.69 -8.41 6.62
N ALA A 336 9.07 -7.65 7.65
CA ALA A 336 10.46 -7.65 8.15
C ALA A 336 10.82 -8.94 8.90
N SER A 337 9.93 -9.46 9.76
CA SER A 337 10.14 -10.72 10.50
C SER A 337 9.62 -11.92 9.72
N VAL A 338 8.32 -12.03 9.54
CA VAL A 338 7.68 -13.04 8.69
C VAL A 338 7.47 -12.44 7.32
N SER A 339 8.04 -13.02 6.27
CA SER A 339 7.92 -12.51 4.91
C SER A 339 7.26 -13.52 3.97
N PRO A 340 6.63 -13.09 2.87
CA PRO A 340 6.10 -14.01 1.87
C PRO A 340 7.21 -14.87 1.26
N ALA A 341 6.91 -16.15 1.02
CA ALA A 341 7.83 -17.06 0.31
C ALA A 341 7.80 -16.81 -1.20
N THR A 342 6.64 -16.46 -1.74
CA THR A 342 6.42 -16.11 -3.14
C THR A 342 5.60 -14.82 -3.26
N ARG A 343 5.50 -14.29 -4.46
CA ARG A 343 4.63 -13.13 -4.70
C ARG A 343 3.14 -13.44 -4.50
N ASP A 344 2.73 -14.68 -4.65
CA ASP A 344 1.35 -15.11 -4.38
C ASP A 344 1.04 -15.12 -2.88
N ASP A 345 2.07 -15.18 -2.03
CA ASP A 345 1.93 -15.13 -0.57
C ASP A 345 2.01 -13.69 -0.01
N TRP A 346 2.05 -12.65 -0.85
CA TRP A 346 2.31 -11.26 -0.42
C TRP A 346 1.32 -10.73 0.61
N TRP A 347 0.10 -11.25 0.64
CA TRP A 347 -0.91 -10.91 1.63
C TRP A 347 -0.49 -11.23 3.07
N LEU A 348 0.48 -12.15 3.29
CA LEU A 348 1.09 -12.43 4.60
C LEU A 348 1.89 -11.23 5.15
N SER A 349 2.26 -10.26 4.30
CA SER A 349 2.81 -8.98 4.72
C SER A 349 1.72 -7.91 4.83
N ASP A 350 1.12 -7.53 3.72
CA ASP A 350 0.26 -6.36 3.64
C ASP A 350 -1.11 -6.58 4.30
N GLY A 351 -1.71 -7.75 4.10
CA GLY A 351 -2.98 -8.13 4.71
C GLY A 351 -2.88 -8.28 6.23
N PHE A 352 -1.79 -8.86 6.70
CA PHE A 352 -1.52 -9.01 8.14
C PHE A 352 -1.22 -7.68 8.82
N ALA A 353 -0.45 -6.80 8.17
CA ALA A 353 -0.22 -5.44 8.68
C ALA A 353 -1.53 -4.63 8.74
N ARG A 354 -2.36 -4.73 7.70
CA ARG A 354 -3.67 -4.09 7.67
C ARG A 354 -4.60 -4.63 8.73
N TYR A 355 -4.62 -5.94 8.95
CA TYR A 355 -5.44 -6.54 10.01
C TYR A 355 -4.94 -6.16 11.40
N SER A 356 -3.62 -6.06 11.59
CA SER A 356 -3.04 -5.56 12.84
C SER A 356 -3.46 -4.12 13.14
N GLU A 357 -3.56 -3.27 12.11
CA GLU A 357 -4.15 -1.93 12.23
C GLU A 357 -5.60 -2.00 12.72
N LEU A 358 -6.42 -2.93 12.19
CA LEU A 358 -7.81 -3.10 12.64
C LEU A 358 -7.89 -3.48 14.13
N ILE A 359 -7.07 -4.44 14.57
CA ILE A 359 -7.00 -4.82 15.99
C ILE A 359 -6.57 -3.65 16.86
N TYR A 360 -5.60 -2.85 16.40
CA TYR A 360 -5.17 -1.64 17.12
C TYR A 360 -6.29 -0.59 17.20
N ILE A 361 -7.08 -0.40 16.13
CA ILE A 361 -8.28 0.45 16.16
C ILE A 361 -9.27 -0.05 17.20
N GLN A 362 -9.53 -1.37 17.25
CA GLN A 362 -10.41 -1.97 18.26
C GLN A 362 -9.96 -1.66 19.69
N GLN A 363 -8.65 -1.74 19.96
CA GLN A 363 -8.08 -1.43 21.28
C GLN A 363 -8.16 0.05 21.64
N MET A 364 -7.93 0.94 20.66
CA MET A 364 -7.83 2.38 20.90
C MET A 364 -9.17 3.12 20.87
N ALA A 365 -10.08 2.70 19.99
CA ALA A 365 -11.32 3.41 19.69
C ALA A 365 -12.59 2.55 19.86
N GLY A 366 -12.43 1.29 20.23
CA GLY A 366 -13.54 0.37 20.57
C GLY A 366 -14.15 -0.34 19.37
N GLN A 367 -15.19 -1.13 19.67
CA GLN A 367 -15.80 -2.07 18.72
C GLN A 367 -16.46 -1.38 17.52
N ALA A 368 -17.14 -0.27 17.70
CA ALA A 368 -17.80 0.45 16.59
C ALA A 368 -16.79 0.96 15.55
N ALA A 369 -15.66 1.53 16.02
CA ALA A 369 -14.61 1.98 15.11
C ALA A 369 -13.92 0.82 14.37
N PHE A 370 -13.83 -0.35 15.00
CA PHE A 370 -13.36 -1.57 14.35
C PHE A 370 -14.32 -2.01 13.23
N GLU A 371 -15.63 -2.04 13.50
CA GLU A 371 -16.67 -2.44 12.53
C GLU A 371 -16.68 -1.48 11.32
N ASP A 372 -16.58 -0.18 11.55
CA ASP A 372 -16.43 0.82 10.48
C ASP A 372 -15.18 0.54 9.62
N ALA A 373 -14.06 0.27 10.28
CA ALA A 373 -12.80 -0.01 9.57
C ALA A 373 -12.83 -1.35 8.81
N VAL A 374 -13.53 -2.38 9.31
CA VAL A 374 -13.78 -3.64 8.60
C VAL A 374 -14.65 -3.39 7.37
N SER A 375 -15.66 -2.54 7.48
CA SER A 375 -16.49 -2.15 6.34
C SER A 375 -15.68 -1.44 5.25
N ASP A 376 -14.73 -0.54 5.61
CA ASP A 376 -13.79 0.07 4.66
C ASP A 376 -12.91 -0.98 3.96
N VAL A 377 -12.38 -1.94 4.73
CA VAL A 377 -11.60 -3.07 4.20
C VAL A 377 -12.42 -3.91 3.22
N SER A 378 -13.69 -4.18 3.52
CA SER A 378 -14.59 -4.93 2.65
C SER A 378 -14.84 -4.22 1.32
N VAL A 379 -15.00 -2.88 1.34
CA VAL A 379 -15.10 -2.07 0.11
C VAL A 379 -13.81 -2.19 -0.71
N GLY A 380 -12.65 -2.01 -0.09
CA GLY A 380 -11.36 -2.15 -0.75
C GLY A 380 -11.15 -3.56 -1.32
N ALA A 381 -11.52 -4.61 -0.59
CA ALA A 381 -11.41 -6.00 -1.03
C ALA A 381 -12.25 -6.30 -2.28
N LEU A 382 -13.45 -5.73 -2.36
CA LEU A 382 -14.38 -5.95 -3.48
C LEU A 382 -14.10 -5.04 -4.69
N ALA A 383 -13.29 -3.99 -4.51
CA ALA A 383 -13.03 -3.03 -5.58
C ALA A 383 -12.37 -3.69 -6.80
N TYR A 384 -11.47 -4.65 -6.58
CA TYR A 384 -10.70 -5.32 -7.63
C TYR A 384 -10.61 -6.85 -7.44
N ASP A 385 -11.66 -7.48 -6.96
CA ASP A 385 -11.71 -8.95 -6.79
C ASP A 385 -11.89 -9.66 -8.14
N THR A 386 -10.90 -9.50 -9.03
CA THR A 386 -10.93 -9.96 -10.43
C THR A 386 -10.14 -11.24 -10.65
N VAL A 387 -9.17 -11.53 -9.78
CA VAL A 387 -8.34 -12.73 -9.83
C VAL A 387 -8.23 -13.35 -8.44
N PRO A 388 -8.02 -14.69 -8.34
CA PRO A 388 -7.74 -15.33 -7.05
C PRO A 388 -6.51 -14.74 -6.37
N LEU A 389 -6.56 -14.60 -5.05
CA LEU A 389 -5.41 -14.11 -4.28
C LEU A 389 -4.19 -15.04 -4.43
N SER A 390 -4.41 -16.35 -4.63
CA SER A 390 -3.37 -17.35 -4.92
C SER A 390 -2.63 -17.14 -6.25
N THR A 391 -3.02 -16.16 -7.06
CA THR A 391 -2.37 -15.84 -8.34
C THR A 391 -2.00 -14.36 -8.45
N VAL A 392 -2.07 -13.64 -7.35
CA VAL A 392 -1.85 -12.18 -7.28
C VAL A 392 -0.45 -11.76 -7.72
N GLY A 393 0.53 -12.65 -7.57
CA GLY A 393 1.92 -12.40 -7.98
C GLY A 393 2.12 -12.12 -9.47
N LYS A 394 1.10 -12.33 -10.31
CA LYS A 394 1.10 -11.98 -11.74
C LYS A 394 0.79 -10.50 -11.99
N LEU A 395 0.20 -9.82 -11.00
CA LEU A 395 -0.13 -8.40 -11.09
C LEU A 395 1.10 -7.54 -10.78
N ASP A 396 1.08 -6.28 -11.24
CA ASP A 396 2.08 -5.30 -10.82
C ASP A 396 1.94 -5.03 -9.30
N THR A 397 3.05 -5.02 -8.58
CA THR A 397 3.09 -4.86 -7.11
C THR A 397 2.44 -3.57 -6.61
N PHE A 398 2.45 -2.52 -7.41
CA PHE A 398 1.87 -1.21 -7.04
C PHE A 398 0.55 -0.92 -7.76
N SER A 399 0.00 -1.87 -8.52
CA SER A 399 -1.32 -1.69 -9.12
C SER A 399 -2.42 -1.63 -8.07
N PRO A 400 -3.51 -0.89 -8.31
CA PRO A 400 -4.68 -0.87 -7.43
C PRO A 400 -5.24 -2.28 -7.15
N GLU A 401 -5.21 -3.16 -8.16
CA GLU A 401 -5.66 -4.55 -8.06
C GLU A 401 -4.80 -5.34 -7.08
N PHE A 402 -3.47 -5.25 -7.20
CA PHE A 402 -2.55 -5.93 -6.30
C PHE A 402 -2.75 -5.45 -4.86
N GLN A 403 -2.81 -4.13 -4.64
CA GLN A 403 -3.02 -3.53 -3.33
C GLN A 403 -4.39 -3.90 -2.73
N SER A 404 -5.44 -3.89 -3.54
CA SER A 404 -6.78 -4.30 -3.10
C SER A 404 -6.79 -5.75 -2.61
N LEU A 405 -6.17 -6.66 -3.35
CA LEU A 405 -6.16 -8.08 -3.04
C LEU A 405 -5.23 -8.40 -1.87
N THR A 406 -3.99 -7.94 -1.89
CA THR A 406 -3.02 -8.30 -0.84
C THR A 406 -3.34 -7.63 0.48
N THR A 407 -3.71 -6.35 0.47
CA THR A 407 -3.96 -5.57 1.68
C THR A 407 -5.39 -5.77 2.19
N ASN A 408 -6.41 -5.42 1.36
CA ASN A 408 -7.78 -5.39 1.87
C ASN A 408 -8.43 -6.77 1.87
N LYS A 409 -8.35 -7.55 0.77
CA LYS A 409 -8.90 -8.91 0.77
C LYS A 409 -8.14 -9.81 1.75
N GLY A 410 -6.81 -9.65 1.87
CA GLY A 410 -6.01 -10.34 2.88
C GLY A 410 -6.49 -10.05 4.30
N ALA A 411 -6.73 -8.80 4.65
CA ALA A 411 -7.26 -8.41 5.96
C ALA A 411 -8.70 -8.92 6.18
N ALA A 412 -9.55 -8.89 5.15
CA ALA A 412 -10.90 -9.44 5.22
C ALA A 412 -10.89 -10.97 5.47
N ILE A 413 -9.97 -11.70 4.84
CA ILE A 413 -9.78 -13.14 5.07
C ILE A 413 -9.40 -13.40 6.53
N LEU A 414 -8.51 -12.62 7.13
CA LEU A 414 -8.15 -12.76 8.54
C LEU A 414 -9.33 -12.46 9.46
N ASN A 415 -10.13 -11.44 9.16
CA ASN A 415 -11.35 -11.14 9.92
C ASN A 415 -12.37 -12.29 9.85
N MET A 416 -12.57 -12.84 8.67
CA MET A 416 -13.45 -14.01 8.49
C MET A 416 -12.90 -15.27 9.16
N LEU A 417 -11.58 -15.50 9.11
CA LEU A 417 -10.95 -16.62 9.79
C LEU A 417 -11.16 -16.53 11.31
N ARG A 418 -10.96 -15.35 11.90
CA ARG A 418 -11.24 -15.10 13.33
C ARG A 418 -12.69 -15.44 13.68
N TRP A 419 -13.65 -15.06 12.80
CA TRP A 419 -15.05 -15.42 12.97
C TRP A 419 -15.31 -16.93 12.91
N VAL A 420 -14.58 -17.65 12.06
CA VAL A 420 -14.72 -19.12 11.90
C VAL A 420 -14.18 -19.86 13.13
N ILE A 421 -12.93 -19.58 13.52
CA ILE A 421 -12.22 -20.35 14.55
C ILE A 421 -12.36 -19.80 15.97
N GLY A 422 -12.90 -18.58 16.12
CA GLY A 422 -13.04 -17.87 17.40
C GLY A 422 -11.80 -17.08 17.82
N ASP A 423 -12.02 -16.15 18.75
CA ASP A 423 -10.99 -15.18 19.17
C ASP A 423 -9.76 -15.85 19.78
N ASP A 424 -9.93 -16.76 20.72
CA ASP A 424 -8.82 -17.40 21.45
C ASP A 424 -7.91 -18.22 20.53
N ALA A 425 -8.51 -19.01 19.63
CA ALA A 425 -7.75 -19.80 18.66
C ALA A 425 -7.06 -18.90 17.62
N PHE A 426 -7.72 -17.82 17.21
CA PHE A 426 -7.15 -16.86 16.27
C PHE A 426 -5.96 -16.11 16.87
N ASP A 427 -6.08 -15.58 18.08
CA ASP A 427 -5.00 -14.86 18.76
C ASP A 427 -3.78 -15.77 18.97
N LYS A 428 -4.03 -17.04 19.34
CA LYS A 428 -2.98 -18.05 19.44
C LYS A 428 -2.31 -18.30 18.08
N THR A 429 -3.09 -18.46 17.01
CA THR A 429 -2.59 -18.66 15.64
C THR A 429 -1.68 -17.53 15.20
N MET A 430 -2.11 -16.29 15.38
CA MET A 430 -1.32 -15.10 14.98
C MET A 430 0.01 -15.05 15.74
N LYS A 431 0.01 -15.33 17.03
CA LYS A 431 1.21 -15.37 17.87
C LYS A 431 2.15 -16.51 17.52
N ASP A 432 1.61 -17.70 17.31
CA ASP A 432 2.38 -18.90 16.99
C ASP A 432 3.01 -18.76 15.59
N PHE A 433 2.26 -18.23 14.62
CA PHE A 433 2.78 -17.94 13.29
C PHE A 433 3.92 -16.91 13.33
N ALA A 434 3.74 -15.78 14.02
CA ALA A 434 4.77 -14.76 14.19
C ALA A 434 6.05 -15.33 14.84
N THR A 435 5.89 -16.24 15.81
CA THR A 435 7.02 -16.83 16.58
C THR A 435 7.74 -17.93 15.77
N GLN A 436 6.99 -18.85 15.15
CA GLN A 436 7.57 -20.01 14.44
C GLN A 436 8.25 -19.60 13.14
N TYR A 437 7.73 -18.53 12.48
CA TYR A 437 8.28 -18.00 11.24
C TYR A 437 9.11 -16.72 11.43
N ALA A 438 9.47 -16.39 12.66
CA ALA A 438 10.36 -15.27 12.95
C ALA A 438 11.68 -15.40 12.18
N GLY A 439 12.01 -14.40 11.34
CA GLY A 439 13.20 -14.41 10.49
C GLY A 439 13.14 -15.35 9.28
N LYS A 440 11.95 -15.84 8.91
CA LYS A 440 11.76 -16.78 7.80
C LYS A 440 10.75 -16.27 6.78
N SER A 441 10.78 -16.87 5.59
CA SER A 441 9.70 -16.75 4.61
C SER A 441 8.66 -17.85 4.86
N ALA A 442 7.39 -17.54 4.63
CA ALA A 442 6.25 -18.43 4.83
C ALA A 442 5.32 -18.43 3.62
N THR A 443 4.65 -19.56 3.42
CA THR A 443 3.57 -19.71 2.45
C THR A 443 2.20 -19.59 3.13
N THR A 444 1.17 -19.36 2.35
CA THR A 444 -0.22 -19.41 2.80
C THR A 444 -0.57 -20.76 3.43
N ASP A 445 -0.02 -21.87 2.88
CA ASP A 445 -0.23 -23.21 3.43
C ASP A 445 0.43 -23.40 4.81
N ASP A 446 1.57 -22.76 5.07
CA ASP A 446 2.21 -22.76 6.39
C ASP A 446 1.32 -22.07 7.43
N PHE A 447 0.73 -20.93 7.08
CA PHE A 447 -0.23 -20.23 7.97
C PHE A 447 -1.48 -21.08 8.21
N ARG A 448 -2.07 -21.67 7.14
CA ARG A 448 -3.23 -22.55 7.27
C ARG A 448 -2.99 -23.70 8.24
N LYS A 449 -1.84 -24.37 8.14
CA LYS A 449 -1.47 -25.49 9.03
C LYS A 449 -1.40 -25.10 10.51
N ILE A 450 -0.88 -23.92 10.79
CA ILE A 450 -0.86 -23.39 12.18
C ILE A 450 -2.29 -23.11 12.66
N ALA A 451 -3.12 -22.47 11.81
CA ALA A 451 -4.51 -22.19 12.16
C ALA A 451 -5.33 -23.47 12.40
N GLU A 452 -5.11 -24.51 11.59
CA GLU A 452 -5.72 -25.84 11.80
C GLU A 452 -5.26 -26.51 13.09
N ALA A 453 -3.97 -26.41 13.41
CA ALA A 453 -3.41 -26.98 14.64
C ALA A 453 -3.93 -26.27 15.90
N ASP A 454 -4.08 -24.94 15.86
CA ASP A 454 -4.49 -24.14 17.00
C ASP A 454 -6.00 -24.17 17.25
N SER A 455 -6.79 -24.27 16.19
CA SER A 455 -8.26 -24.33 16.29
C SER A 455 -8.83 -25.75 16.43
N GLY A 456 -8.09 -26.76 15.96
CA GLY A 456 -8.59 -28.12 15.79
C GLY A 456 -9.56 -28.29 14.61
N GLU A 457 -9.76 -27.26 13.80
CA GLU A 457 -10.67 -27.26 12.65
C GLU A 457 -9.91 -27.57 11.34
N GLN A 458 -10.60 -28.19 10.38
CA GLN A 458 -10.08 -28.36 9.02
C GLN A 458 -10.46 -27.15 8.18
N LEU A 459 -9.47 -26.37 7.74
CA LEU A 459 -9.70 -25.06 7.10
C LEU A 459 -9.47 -25.05 5.58
N SER A 460 -9.12 -26.16 4.96
CA SER A 460 -8.88 -26.23 3.52
C SER A 460 -10.05 -25.66 2.69
N TRP A 461 -11.30 -25.93 3.10
CA TRP A 461 -12.50 -25.39 2.44
C TRP A 461 -12.55 -23.86 2.49
N PHE A 462 -12.09 -23.25 3.59
CA PHE A 462 -12.09 -21.80 3.80
C PHE A 462 -11.07 -21.12 2.85
N PHE A 463 -9.84 -21.67 2.77
CA PHE A 463 -8.81 -21.12 1.89
C PHE A 463 -9.14 -21.33 0.41
N ILE A 464 -9.68 -22.49 0.00
CA ILE A 464 -10.16 -22.70 -1.37
C ILE A 464 -11.20 -21.64 -1.75
N GLN A 465 -12.13 -21.34 -0.85
CA GLN A 465 -13.21 -20.38 -1.12
C GLN A 465 -12.70 -18.95 -1.21
N TRP A 466 -11.83 -18.50 -0.30
CA TRP A 466 -11.48 -17.10 -0.17
C TRP A 466 -10.12 -16.72 -0.77
N PHE A 467 -9.21 -17.69 -0.87
CA PHE A 467 -7.88 -17.50 -1.39
C PHE A 467 -7.73 -17.96 -2.85
N ASP A 468 -8.30 -19.15 -3.19
CA ASP A 468 -8.19 -19.71 -4.54
C ASP A 468 -9.34 -19.33 -5.47
N SER A 469 -10.31 -18.55 -4.99
CA SER A 469 -11.49 -18.13 -5.74
C SER A 469 -11.73 -16.63 -5.67
N THR A 470 -12.58 -16.13 -6.56
CA THR A 470 -13.07 -14.75 -6.60
C THR A 470 -14.57 -14.69 -6.30
N GLY A 471 -15.05 -13.49 -6.00
CA GLY A 471 -16.45 -13.21 -5.74
C GLY A 471 -16.82 -13.32 -4.28
N ALA A 472 -17.90 -12.65 -3.94
CA ALA A 472 -18.50 -12.63 -2.62
C ALA A 472 -20.02 -12.83 -2.74
N PRO A 473 -20.68 -13.52 -1.78
CA PRO A 473 -22.09 -13.82 -1.86
C PRO A 473 -22.96 -12.56 -1.78
N ALA A 474 -24.13 -12.60 -2.40
CA ALA A 474 -25.19 -11.62 -2.20
C ALA A 474 -26.36 -12.27 -1.45
N PHE A 475 -26.38 -12.12 -0.13
CA PHE A 475 -27.39 -12.79 0.69
C PHE A 475 -28.80 -12.26 0.49
N LYS A 476 -29.75 -13.17 0.39
CA LYS A 476 -31.20 -12.91 0.38
C LYS A 476 -31.85 -13.77 1.44
N ASN A 477 -32.78 -13.20 2.21
CA ASN A 477 -33.52 -13.91 3.26
C ASN A 477 -35.00 -13.93 2.95
N LYS A 478 -35.58 -15.13 2.99
CA LYS A 478 -37.06 -15.35 2.97
C LYS A 478 -37.42 -16.13 4.22
N TYR A 479 -38.38 -15.65 4.99
CA TYR A 479 -38.75 -16.30 6.23
C TYR A 479 -40.25 -16.14 6.54
N THR A 480 -40.75 -17.04 7.41
CA THR A 480 -42.09 -17.00 8.00
C THR A 480 -41.96 -17.15 9.52
N VAL A 481 -42.76 -16.39 10.24
CA VAL A 481 -42.79 -16.43 11.71
C VAL A 481 -44.02 -17.19 12.16
N TYR A 482 -43.84 -18.21 12.99
CA TYR A 482 -44.89 -19.01 13.61
C TYR A 482 -44.95 -18.71 15.09
N ARG A 483 -46.14 -18.50 15.64
CA ARG A 483 -46.34 -18.42 17.10
C ARG A 483 -46.43 -19.84 17.67
N LEU A 484 -45.62 -20.11 18.68
CA LEU A 484 -45.65 -21.35 19.43
C LEU A 484 -46.73 -21.29 20.51
N GLY A 485 -47.51 -22.37 20.65
CA GLY A 485 -48.56 -22.47 21.68
C GLY A 485 -47.97 -22.41 23.11
N ASN A 486 -48.83 -22.16 24.09
CA ASN A 486 -48.50 -22.20 25.52
C ASN A 486 -47.40 -21.18 25.95
N ASN A 487 -47.40 -19.98 25.40
CA ASN A 487 -46.41 -18.92 25.68
C ASN A 487 -44.94 -19.33 25.45
N LYS A 488 -44.68 -20.29 24.57
CA LYS A 488 -43.31 -20.75 24.21
C LYS A 488 -42.56 -19.82 23.26
N GLY A 489 -43.14 -18.66 22.93
CA GLY A 489 -42.51 -17.71 22.00
C GLY A 489 -42.83 -17.95 20.54
N PHE A 490 -41.85 -17.76 19.66
CA PHE A 490 -42.00 -17.76 18.22
C PHE A 490 -40.91 -18.66 17.60
N ARG A 491 -41.26 -19.27 16.46
CA ARG A 491 -40.34 -20.00 15.60
C ARG A 491 -40.28 -19.31 14.25
N ILE A 492 -39.08 -18.96 13.83
CA ILE A 492 -38.77 -18.43 12.51
C ILE A 492 -38.28 -19.61 11.67
N VAL A 493 -38.93 -19.84 10.55
CA VAL A 493 -38.49 -20.82 9.54
C VAL A 493 -38.16 -20.01 8.30
N GLY A 494 -36.93 -20.10 7.84
CA GLY A 494 -36.46 -19.31 6.73
C GLY A 494 -35.45 -20.04 5.86
N GLN A 495 -35.04 -19.34 4.81
CA GLN A 495 -34.03 -19.79 3.87
C GLN A 495 -33.13 -18.59 3.50
N ILE A 496 -31.84 -18.74 3.71
CA ILE A 496 -30.82 -17.84 3.17
C ILE A 496 -30.42 -18.37 1.79
N SER A 497 -30.50 -17.51 0.78
CA SER A 497 -30.04 -17.83 -0.58
C SER A 497 -28.94 -16.84 -1.02
N GLN A 498 -28.02 -17.34 -1.83
CA GLN A 498 -26.91 -16.61 -2.43
C GLN A 498 -26.50 -17.28 -3.75
N ASP A 499 -25.55 -16.75 -4.50
CA ASP A 499 -25.27 -17.08 -5.89
C ASP A 499 -23.99 -17.92 -6.12
N LEU A 500 -23.26 -18.31 -5.07
CA LEU A 500 -22.03 -19.10 -5.16
C LEU A 500 -22.26 -20.55 -4.75
N ASP A 501 -22.15 -21.50 -5.69
CA ASP A 501 -22.44 -22.92 -5.44
C ASP A 501 -21.56 -23.57 -4.38
N LEU A 502 -20.28 -23.21 -4.31
CA LEU A 502 -19.32 -23.79 -3.38
C LEU A 502 -19.24 -23.03 -2.05
N PHE A 503 -20.11 -22.04 -1.85
CA PHE A 503 -20.08 -21.20 -0.65
C PHE A 503 -20.37 -22.01 0.62
N ARG A 504 -19.54 -21.78 1.65
CA ARG A 504 -19.75 -22.29 3.00
C ARG A 504 -19.22 -21.30 4.01
N MET A 505 -20.08 -20.78 4.90
CA MET A 505 -19.67 -19.93 6.03
C MET A 505 -20.69 -19.97 7.16
N PRO A 506 -20.27 -19.86 8.42
CA PRO A 506 -21.17 -19.45 9.48
C PRO A 506 -21.53 -17.98 9.28
N VAL A 507 -22.81 -17.67 9.25
CA VAL A 507 -23.34 -16.32 9.05
C VAL A 507 -24.15 -15.91 10.28
N GLU A 508 -24.01 -14.67 10.72
CA GLU A 508 -24.74 -14.14 11.86
C GLU A 508 -26.15 -13.72 11.44
N LEU A 509 -27.15 -14.11 12.23
CA LEU A 509 -28.54 -13.70 12.07
C LEU A 509 -28.95 -12.91 13.30
N LYS A 510 -29.22 -11.62 13.12
CA LYS A 510 -29.77 -10.74 14.16
C LYS A 510 -31.28 -10.73 14.08
N VAL A 511 -31.93 -11.13 15.17
CA VAL A 511 -33.39 -11.11 15.31
C VAL A 511 -33.77 -10.06 16.34
N GLU A 512 -34.29 -8.93 15.88
CA GLU A 512 -34.85 -7.90 16.73
C GLU A 512 -36.29 -8.30 17.10
N THR A 513 -36.56 -8.37 18.41
CA THR A 513 -37.88 -8.79 18.92
C THR A 513 -38.52 -7.67 19.76
N ASP A 514 -39.77 -7.82 20.14
CA ASP A 514 -40.43 -6.92 21.11
C ASP A 514 -39.75 -6.91 22.50
N GLY A 515 -38.84 -7.85 22.75
CA GLY A 515 -38.05 -7.94 23.97
C GLY A 515 -36.57 -7.69 23.69
N LYS A 516 -35.76 -8.73 23.84
CA LYS A 516 -34.31 -8.67 23.59
C LYS A 516 -34.00 -8.96 22.14
N THR A 517 -33.02 -8.24 21.58
CA THR A 517 -32.38 -8.66 20.34
C THR A 517 -31.61 -9.96 20.57
N GLU A 518 -31.78 -10.92 19.69
CA GLU A 518 -31.10 -12.21 19.74
C GLU A 518 -30.18 -12.37 18.53
N MET A 519 -28.97 -12.86 18.79
CA MET A 519 -27.99 -13.20 17.77
C MET A 519 -27.93 -14.72 17.62
N LYS A 520 -27.99 -15.19 16.39
CA LYS A 520 -27.93 -16.61 16.04
C LYS A 520 -26.84 -16.83 15.01
N ARG A 521 -26.15 -17.94 15.07
CA ARG A 521 -25.15 -18.34 14.05
C ARG A 521 -25.75 -19.45 13.22
N ILE A 522 -25.81 -19.25 11.90
CA ILE A 522 -26.39 -20.14 10.92
C ILE A 522 -25.29 -20.61 9.96
N GLU A 523 -25.16 -21.90 9.75
CA GLU A 523 -24.27 -22.42 8.71
C GLU A 523 -24.94 -22.25 7.36
N VAL A 524 -24.37 -21.44 6.48
CA VAL A 524 -24.83 -21.24 5.11
C VAL A 524 -23.95 -22.06 4.18
N VAL A 525 -24.55 -23.00 3.45
CA VAL A 525 -23.86 -23.94 2.54
C VAL A 525 -24.57 -23.95 1.19
N GLY A 526 -23.83 -23.71 0.11
CA GLY A 526 -24.36 -23.67 -1.24
C GLY A 526 -25.33 -22.52 -1.47
N THR A 527 -26.09 -22.57 -2.54
CA THR A 527 -26.97 -21.49 -2.99
C THR A 527 -28.21 -21.28 -2.14
N ASN A 528 -28.62 -22.30 -1.34
CA ASN A 528 -29.86 -22.26 -0.56
C ASN A 528 -29.69 -23.01 0.75
N SER A 529 -29.77 -22.30 1.86
CA SER A 529 -29.62 -22.86 3.20
C SER A 529 -30.85 -22.61 4.06
N PRO A 530 -31.65 -23.65 4.36
CA PRO A 530 -32.79 -23.51 5.25
C PRO A 530 -32.31 -23.34 6.69
N TYR A 531 -33.08 -22.58 7.47
CA TYR A 531 -32.81 -22.41 8.89
C TYR A 531 -34.12 -22.40 9.72
N SER A 532 -33.99 -22.74 10.98
CA SER A 532 -35.08 -22.63 11.96
C SER A 532 -34.48 -22.11 13.27
N VAL A 533 -34.99 -20.97 13.76
CA VAL A 533 -34.56 -20.36 15.02
C VAL A 533 -35.78 -20.04 15.86
N GLU A 534 -35.64 -20.18 17.18
CA GLU A 534 -36.68 -19.84 18.12
C GLU A 534 -36.29 -18.58 18.91
N THR A 535 -37.29 -17.72 19.18
CA THR A 535 -37.17 -16.51 19.97
C THR A 535 -38.30 -16.45 21.00
N PHE A 536 -38.01 -15.83 22.16
CA PHE A 536 -39.05 -15.63 23.15
C PHE A 536 -39.96 -14.44 22.78
N GLY A 537 -39.38 -13.33 22.34
CA GLY A 537 -40.10 -12.14 21.89
C GLY A 537 -40.59 -12.31 20.45
N MET A 538 -41.62 -11.54 20.08
CA MET A 538 -42.13 -11.51 18.70
C MET A 538 -41.06 -10.86 17.78
N PRO A 539 -40.61 -11.59 16.73
CA PRO A 539 -39.66 -11.04 15.77
C PRO A 539 -40.24 -9.84 14.99
N ARG A 540 -39.48 -8.72 14.95
CA ARG A 540 -39.85 -7.49 14.23
C ARG A 540 -39.02 -7.32 12.98
N ARG A 541 -37.72 -7.59 13.08
CA ARG A 541 -36.76 -7.48 11.99
C ARG A 541 -35.72 -8.58 12.06
N ILE A 542 -35.33 -9.10 10.91
CA ILE A 542 -34.27 -10.08 10.80
C ILE A 542 -33.23 -9.55 9.81
N SER A 543 -31.99 -9.39 10.27
CA SER A 543 -30.87 -8.95 9.48
C SER A 543 -29.84 -10.06 9.37
N ILE A 544 -29.29 -10.25 8.18
CA ILE A 544 -28.17 -11.18 7.92
C ILE A 544 -26.87 -10.40 8.04
N ASP A 545 -25.93 -10.98 8.77
CA ASP A 545 -24.56 -10.48 8.94
C ASP A 545 -24.47 -8.98 9.22
N PRO A 546 -25.15 -8.48 10.27
CA PRO A 546 -25.25 -7.05 10.56
C PRO A 546 -23.91 -6.40 10.97
N ASN A 547 -22.91 -7.22 11.30
CA ASN A 547 -21.59 -6.78 11.75
C ASN A 547 -20.50 -7.03 10.69
N ASP A 548 -20.89 -7.26 9.43
CA ASP A 548 -19.97 -7.50 8.29
C ASP A 548 -18.88 -8.55 8.61
N ARG A 549 -19.28 -9.66 9.28
CA ARG A 549 -18.38 -10.78 9.61
C ARG A 549 -17.91 -11.55 8.37
N VAL A 550 -18.71 -11.51 7.30
CA VAL A 550 -18.45 -12.20 6.05
C VAL A 550 -18.37 -11.18 4.92
N LEU A 551 -17.33 -11.27 4.12
CA LEU A 551 -17.22 -10.45 2.91
C LEU A 551 -18.41 -10.76 1.98
N GLN A 552 -19.24 -9.76 1.64
CA GLN A 552 -20.46 -9.93 0.90
C GLN A 552 -20.75 -8.77 -0.07
N ASN A 553 -21.44 -9.05 -1.16
CA ASN A 553 -21.90 -8.08 -2.14
C ASN A 553 -23.26 -7.45 -1.74
N SER A 554 -23.30 -6.75 -0.60
CA SER A 554 -24.50 -6.01 -0.20
C SER A 554 -24.75 -4.80 -1.13
N PRO A 555 -26.00 -4.34 -1.28
CA PRO A 555 -26.29 -3.14 -2.08
C PRO A 555 -25.49 -1.90 -1.64
N ASN A 556 -25.33 -1.70 -0.33
CA ASN A 556 -24.57 -0.60 0.22
C ASN A 556 -23.08 -0.69 -0.13
N LEU A 557 -22.47 -1.87 0.02
CA LEU A 557 -21.05 -2.07 -0.36
C LEU A 557 -20.82 -1.85 -1.86
N LYS A 558 -21.75 -2.26 -2.72
CA LYS A 558 -21.66 -1.99 -4.17
C LYS A 558 -21.62 -0.51 -4.50
N VAL A 559 -22.42 0.30 -3.82
CA VAL A 559 -22.38 1.78 -3.97
C VAL A 559 -21.00 2.30 -3.59
N ARG A 560 -20.47 1.90 -2.43
CA ARG A 560 -19.17 2.34 -1.93
C ARG A 560 -18.01 1.87 -2.82
N VAL A 561 -18.07 0.65 -3.35
CA VAL A 561 -17.09 0.11 -4.31
C VAL A 561 -17.05 0.96 -5.58
N ALA A 562 -18.21 1.30 -6.15
CA ALA A 562 -18.26 2.16 -7.33
C ALA A 562 -17.69 3.56 -7.05
N ILE A 563 -17.98 4.12 -5.87
CA ILE A 563 -17.41 5.41 -5.46
C ILE A 563 -15.88 5.32 -5.33
N LEU A 564 -15.34 4.27 -4.70
CA LEU A 564 -13.90 4.07 -4.54
C LEU A 564 -13.20 3.99 -5.91
N ARG A 565 -13.73 3.17 -6.83
CA ARG A 565 -13.19 3.06 -8.20
C ARG A 565 -13.21 4.41 -8.94
N GLY A 566 -14.29 5.18 -8.78
CA GLY A 566 -14.39 6.52 -9.34
C GLY A 566 -13.34 7.46 -8.78
N GLN A 567 -13.05 7.42 -7.49
CA GLN A 567 -12.01 8.24 -6.85
C GLN A 567 -10.60 7.89 -7.35
N GLU A 568 -10.31 6.62 -7.57
CA GLU A 568 -9.04 6.17 -8.14
C GLU A 568 -8.86 6.63 -9.59
N LEU A 569 -9.93 6.58 -10.40
CA LEU A 569 -9.91 7.12 -11.77
C LEU A 569 -9.68 8.64 -11.79
N VAL A 570 -10.23 9.39 -10.82
CA VAL A 570 -9.90 10.81 -10.66
C VAL A 570 -8.40 11.01 -10.40
N GLN A 571 -7.79 10.20 -9.54
CA GLN A 571 -6.35 10.30 -9.26
C GLN A 571 -5.49 9.97 -10.48
N GLN A 572 -5.97 9.09 -11.36
CA GLN A 572 -5.34 8.74 -12.64
C GLN A 572 -5.63 9.77 -13.75
N GLY A 573 -6.47 10.78 -13.48
CA GLY A 573 -6.88 11.80 -14.45
C GLY A 573 -8.00 11.37 -15.39
N ASP A 574 -8.53 10.16 -15.28
CA ASP A 574 -9.69 9.70 -16.08
C ASP A 574 -11.01 10.19 -15.47
N LEU A 575 -11.30 11.47 -15.72
CA LEU A 575 -12.51 12.11 -15.22
C LEU A 575 -13.79 11.55 -15.85
N ALA A 576 -13.71 11.02 -17.08
CA ALA A 576 -14.88 10.43 -17.76
C ALA A 576 -15.23 9.06 -17.16
N GLY A 577 -14.23 8.21 -16.96
CA GLY A 577 -14.40 6.94 -16.26
C GLY A 577 -14.89 7.12 -14.83
N ALA A 578 -14.38 8.13 -14.13
CA ALA A 578 -14.82 8.47 -12.76
C ALA A 578 -16.31 8.83 -12.72
N LEU A 579 -16.78 9.70 -13.62
CA LEU A 579 -18.21 10.04 -13.72
C LEU A 579 -19.08 8.82 -13.98
N GLN A 580 -18.63 7.89 -14.82
CA GLN A 580 -19.36 6.66 -15.09
C GLN A 580 -19.50 5.81 -13.80
N GLN A 581 -18.45 5.66 -13.01
CA GLN A 581 -18.48 4.94 -11.75
C GLN A 581 -19.41 5.60 -10.72
N PHE A 582 -19.38 6.92 -10.61
CA PHE A 582 -20.31 7.65 -9.72
C PHE A 582 -21.76 7.55 -10.18
N GLN A 583 -22.01 7.55 -11.50
CA GLN A 583 -23.35 7.28 -12.04
C GLN A 583 -23.82 5.87 -11.74
N ASP A 584 -22.93 4.87 -11.79
CA ASP A 584 -23.28 3.50 -11.43
C ASP A 584 -23.60 3.38 -9.93
N ALA A 585 -22.89 4.13 -9.05
CA ALA A 585 -23.25 4.26 -7.65
C ALA A 585 -24.65 4.87 -7.46
N LEU A 586 -24.97 5.95 -8.19
CA LEU A 586 -26.29 6.61 -8.14
C LEU A 586 -27.42 5.76 -8.72
N LYS A 587 -27.16 4.86 -9.66
CA LYS A 587 -28.15 3.86 -10.10
C LYS A 587 -28.52 2.87 -9.00
N LEU A 588 -27.60 2.55 -8.10
CA LEU A 588 -27.81 1.67 -6.96
C LEU A 588 -28.45 2.39 -5.77
N ASN A 589 -28.04 3.63 -5.50
CA ASN A 589 -28.60 4.52 -4.50
C ASN A 589 -28.63 5.96 -5.05
N SER A 590 -29.78 6.34 -5.60
CA SER A 590 -29.98 7.67 -6.18
C SER A 590 -29.94 8.81 -5.17
N ASN A 591 -29.89 8.51 -3.87
CA ASN A 591 -29.87 9.47 -2.77
C ASN A 591 -28.51 9.52 -2.05
N SER A 592 -27.46 8.93 -2.66
CA SER A 592 -26.13 8.86 -2.04
C SER A 592 -25.46 10.23 -2.00
N SER A 593 -25.39 10.85 -0.83
CA SER A 593 -24.69 12.13 -0.60
C SER A 593 -23.25 12.08 -1.06
N LEU A 594 -22.54 10.99 -0.79
CA LEU A 594 -21.14 10.84 -1.17
C LEU A 594 -20.98 10.75 -2.70
N ALA A 595 -21.84 10.00 -3.40
CA ALA A 595 -21.75 9.87 -4.86
C ALA A 595 -22.02 11.21 -5.56
N HIS A 596 -23.03 11.95 -5.12
CA HIS A 596 -23.30 13.30 -5.61
C HIS A 596 -22.14 14.26 -5.33
N TYR A 597 -21.60 14.24 -4.10
CA TYR A 597 -20.46 15.07 -3.72
C TYR A 597 -19.24 14.81 -4.64
N ARG A 598 -18.88 13.54 -4.88
CA ARG A 598 -17.76 13.17 -5.76
C ARG A 598 -18.03 13.54 -7.22
N THR A 599 -19.26 13.41 -7.68
CA THR A 599 -19.67 13.89 -9.02
C THR A 599 -19.49 15.39 -9.15
N ALA A 600 -19.89 16.16 -8.11
CA ALA A 600 -19.71 17.62 -8.06
C ALA A 600 -18.23 18.03 -8.13
N GLU A 601 -17.35 17.32 -7.41
CA GLU A 601 -15.91 17.56 -7.47
C GLU A 601 -15.35 17.40 -8.89
N VAL A 602 -15.75 16.34 -9.62
CA VAL A 602 -15.31 16.14 -11.01
C VAL A 602 -15.81 17.24 -11.92
N PHE A 603 -17.09 17.66 -11.81
CA PHE A 603 -17.59 18.78 -12.59
C PHE A 603 -16.86 20.09 -12.27
N ARG A 604 -16.48 20.31 -11.00
CA ARG A 604 -15.66 21.46 -10.63
C ARG A 604 -14.27 21.42 -11.28
N MET A 605 -13.61 20.26 -11.31
CA MET A 605 -12.33 20.06 -12.01
C MET A 605 -12.46 20.35 -13.51
N GLN A 606 -13.58 19.96 -14.12
CA GLN A 606 -13.92 20.26 -15.52
C GLN A 606 -14.35 21.72 -15.75
N ARG A 607 -14.36 22.56 -14.70
CA ARG A 607 -14.87 23.95 -14.72
C ARG A 607 -16.35 24.08 -15.08
N ASN A 608 -17.12 23.01 -14.98
CA ASN A 608 -18.58 23.03 -15.14
C ASN A 608 -19.24 23.39 -13.80
N LEU A 609 -19.13 24.68 -13.42
CA LEU A 609 -19.58 25.16 -12.12
C LEU A 609 -21.10 25.01 -11.91
N GLN A 610 -21.90 25.08 -12.99
CA GLN A 610 -23.35 24.90 -12.89
C GLN A 610 -23.72 23.45 -12.54
N ALA A 611 -23.11 22.48 -13.22
CA ALA A 611 -23.34 21.08 -12.91
C ALA A 611 -22.82 20.74 -11.50
N ALA A 612 -21.63 21.22 -11.13
CA ALA A 612 -21.08 21.05 -9.79
C ALA A 612 -22.02 21.59 -8.70
N ALA A 613 -22.57 22.81 -8.91
CA ALA A 613 -23.51 23.40 -7.95
C ALA A 613 -24.82 22.62 -7.81
N ASN A 614 -25.30 21.98 -8.87
CA ASN A 614 -26.47 21.12 -8.80
C ASN A 614 -26.16 19.85 -7.98
N GLU A 615 -25.06 19.17 -8.28
CA GLU A 615 -24.66 17.94 -7.59
C GLU A 615 -24.33 18.18 -6.10
N TYR A 616 -23.73 19.33 -5.73
CA TYR A 616 -23.54 19.67 -4.31
C TYR A 616 -24.88 19.88 -3.57
N ARG A 617 -25.96 20.34 -4.25
CA ARG A 617 -27.30 20.40 -3.66
C ARG A 617 -27.86 18.99 -3.42
N GLU A 618 -27.81 18.15 -4.44
CA GLU A 618 -28.22 16.75 -4.30
C GLU A 618 -27.44 16.03 -3.18
N ALA A 619 -26.15 16.38 -2.99
CA ALA A 619 -25.32 15.81 -1.94
C ALA A 619 -25.77 16.22 -0.52
N TYR A 620 -26.13 17.47 -0.24
CA TYR A 620 -26.59 17.85 1.09
C TYR A 620 -28.06 17.49 1.35
N ASP A 621 -28.87 17.33 0.30
CA ASP A 621 -30.26 16.88 0.39
C ASP A 621 -30.39 15.34 0.38
N GLY A 622 -29.28 14.61 0.24
CA GLY A 622 -29.22 13.15 0.12
C GLY A 622 -29.39 12.39 1.44
N ASP A 623 -28.79 11.19 1.51
CA ASP A 623 -28.85 10.33 2.70
C ASP A 623 -28.02 10.84 3.89
N GLY A 624 -27.18 11.84 3.69
CA GLY A 624 -26.30 12.43 4.71
C GLY A 624 -25.14 11.53 5.13
N GLU A 625 -24.83 10.50 4.35
CA GLU A 625 -23.76 9.55 4.64
C GLU A 625 -22.58 9.67 3.66
N PRO A 626 -21.36 9.87 4.18
CA PRO A 626 -21.00 10.24 5.57
C PRO A 626 -21.37 11.70 5.90
N ALA A 627 -21.62 11.99 7.18
CA ALA A 627 -22.16 13.29 7.64
C ALA A 627 -21.38 14.52 7.13
N TRP A 628 -20.07 14.42 6.98
CA TRP A 628 -19.22 15.52 6.49
C TRP A 628 -19.59 16.00 5.06
N THR A 629 -20.27 15.19 4.26
CA THR A 629 -20.69 15.57 2.90
C THR A 629 -21.60 16.79 2.93
N ILE A 630 -22.41 16.94 3.98
CA ILE A 630 -23.34 18.05 4.13
C ILE A 630 -22.57 19.37 4.33
N VAL A 631 -21.67 19.44 5.31
CA VAL A 631 -20.91 20.66 5.61
C VAL A 631 -20.02 21.07 4.43
N TRP A 632 -19.34 20.10 3.79
CA TRP A 632 -18.47 20.38 2.66
C TRP A 632 -19.26 20.75 1.39
N SER A 633 -20.47 20.21 1.18
CA SER A 633 -21.33 20.62 0.07
C SER A 633 -21.75 22.07 0.19
N HIS A 634 -22.16 22.53 1.36
CA HIS A 634 -22.45 23.94 1.61
C HIS A 634 -21.21 24.82 1.41
N LEU A 635 -20.06 24.38 1.90
CA LEU A 635 -18.80 25.13 1.77
C LEU A 635 -18.40 25.30 0.30
N GLU A 636 -18.37 24.21 -0.48
CA GLU A 636 -18.00 24.23 -1.89
C GLU A 636 -19.00 25.00 -2.75
N LEU A 637 -20.30 24.89 -2.45
CA LEU A 637 -21.34 25.69 -3.11
C LEU A 637 -21.15 27.18 -2.82
N GLY A 638 -20.82 27.56 -1.58
CA GLY A 638 -20.46 28.92 -1.21
C GLY A 638 -19.27 29.45 -1.99
N LYS A 639 -18.21 28.65 -2.16
CA LYS A 639 -17.04 29.01 -2.99
C LYS A 639 -17.45 29.23 -4.46
N ILE A 640 -18.31 28.38 -5.04
CA ILE A 640 -18.83 28.55 -6.40
C ILE A 640 -19.59 29.87 -6.53
N PHE A 641 -20.42 30.24 -5.54
CA PHE A 641 -21.16 31.51 -5.57
C PHE A 641 -20.23 32.72 -5.45
N ASP A 642 -19.20 32.69 -4.64
CA ASP A 642 -18.20 33.75 -4.58
C ASP A 642 -17.46 33.89 -5.92
N MET A 643 -17.03 32.79 -6.55
CA MET A 643 -16.38 32.79 -7.88
C MET A 643 -17.26 33.37 -8.97
N THR A 644 -18.57 33.24 -8.85
CA THR A 644 -19.56 33.75 -9.82
C THR A 644 -20.16 35.10 -9.43
N GLY A 645 -19.58 35.78 -8.42
CA GLY A 645 -20.00 37.14 -8.00
C GLY A 645 -21.30 37.17 -7.20
N GLN A 646 -21.78 36.04 -6.70
CA GLN A 646 -23.06 35.92 -5.98
C GLN A 646 -22.83 35.90 -4.46
N ARG A 647 -22.19 36.94 -3.94
CA ARG A 647 -21.74 37.03 -2.55
C ARG A 647 -22.79 36.74 -1.50
N GLU A 648 -24.01 37.27 -1.67
CA GLU A 648 -25.11 37.09 -0.70
C GLU A 648 -25.49 35.60 -0.57
N ARG A 649 -25.51 34.88 -1.70
CA ARG A 649 -25.76 33.45 -1.72
C ARG A 649 -24.59 32.67 -1.08
N ALA A 650 -23.36 33.08 -1.37
CA ALA A 650 -22.18 32.46 -0.76
C ALA A 650 -22.20 32.58 0.78
N VAL A 651 -22.51 33.77 1.29
CA VAL A 651 -22.65 34.02 2.74
C VAL A 651 -23.72 33.14 3.37
N ASN A 652 -24.83 32.90 2.66
CA ASN A 652 -25.88 32.02 3.17
C ASN A 652 -25.38 30.57 3.28
N GLU A 653 -24.71 30.06 2.25
CA GLU A 653 -24.16 28.69 2.27
C GLU A 653 -23.11 28.53 3.39
N TYR A 654 -22.20 29.49 3.59
CA TYR A 654 -21.22 29.40 4.68
C TYR A 654 -21.88 29.43 6.06
N ARG A 655 -23.03 30.13 6.22
CA ARG A 655 -23.82 30.08 7.46
C ARG A 655 -24.46 28.71 7.66
N GLN A 656 -24.99 28.10 6.59
CA GLN A 656 -25.55 26.75 6.66
C GLN A 656 -24.43 25.73 7.06
N ALA A 657 -23.22 25.83 6.45
CA ALA A 657 -22.08 25.01 6.85
C ALA A 657 -21.80 25.14 8.36
N LEU A 658 -21.80 26.33 8.93
CA LEU A 658 -21.59 26.52 10.38
C LEU A 658 -22.72 25.92 11.24
N GLN A 659 -23.95 25.85 10.74
CA GLN A 659 -25.09 25.29 11.46
C GLN A 659 -25.03 23.77 11.60
N THR A 660 -24.26 23.09 10.72
CA THR A 660 -24.07 21.62 10.81
C THR A 660 -23.34 21.20 12.08
N ASN A 661 -22.52 22.09 12.66
CA ASN A 661 -21.58 21.81 13.75
C ASN A 661 -20.57 20.69 13.45
N ASP A 662 -20.42 20.31 12.19
CA ASP A 662 -19.43 19.33 11.74
C ASP A 662 -18.15 20.03 11.30
N ASN A 663 -17.08 19.84 12.08
CA ASN A 663 -15.77 20.42 11.79
C ASN A 663 -14.79 19.40 11.15
N THR A 664 -15.31 18.43 10.45
CA THR A 664 -14.46 17.45 9.73
C THR A 664 -13.53 18.19 8.77
N SER A 665 -12.23 17.91 8.90
CA SER A 665 -11.17 18.54 8.10
C SER A 665 -11.11 20.08 8.14
N GLY A 666 -11.57 20.71 9.24
CA GLY A 666 -11.50 22.16 9.40
C GLY A 666 -12.59 22.94 8.65
N ALA A 667 -13.70 22.28 8.28
CA ALA A 667 -14.77 22.90 7.50
C ALA A 667 -15.35 24.16 8.16
N LEU A 668 -15.52 24.17 9.49
CA LEU A 668 -16.08 25.34 10.18
C LEU A 668 -15.10 26.51 10.21
N GLU A 669 -13.80 26.29 10.35
CA GLU A 669 -12.77 27.33 10.25
C GLU A 669 -12.78 27.95 8.87
N GLU A 670 -12.83 27.11 7.84
CA GLU A 670 -12.86 27.55 6.44
C GLU A 670 -14.12 28.35 6.13
N ALA A 671 -15.28 27.93 6.62
CA ALA A 671 -16.54 28.69 6.52
C ALA A 671 -16.44 30.06 7.19
N ARG A 672 -15.87 30.15 8.41
CA ARG A 672 -15.64 31.43 9.11
C ARG A 672 -14.71 32.36 8.34
N LYS A 673 -13.65 31.82 7.75
CA LYS A 673 -12.71 32.55 6.90
C LYS A 673 -13.43 33.20 5.71
N TYR A 674 -14.28 32.43 5.01
CA TYR A 674 -14.97 32.94 3.83
C TYR A 674 -16.21 33.79 4.13
N LEU A 675 -16.74 33.74 5.34
CA LEU A 675 -17.71 34.76 5.80
C LEU A 675 -17.05 36.14 5.93
N GLN A 676 -15.80 36.20 6.38
CA GLN A 676 -15.10 37.49 6.54
C GLN A 676 -14.54 38.02 5.21
N LYS A 677 -14.02 37.14 4.36
CA LYS A 677 -13.42 37.48 3.06
C LYS A 677 -13.93 36.53 1.99
N PRO A 678 -14.47 37.02 0.85
CA PRO A 678 -14.90 36.15 -0.23
C PRO A 678 -13.83 35.18 -0.66
N TYR A 679 -14.23 33.96 -1.00
CA TYR A 679 -13.31 32.98 -1.62
C TYR A 679 -12.83 33.54 -2.97
N SER A 680 -11.54 33.46 -3.20
CA SER A 680 -10.90 33.73 -4.48
C SER A 680 -9.90 32.60 -4.74
N PRO A 681 -10.00 31.89 -5.87
CA PRO A 681 -9.03 30.85 -6.18
C PRO A 681 -7.61 31.44 -6.22
N GLU A 682 -6.67 30.82 -5.54
CA GLU A 682 -5.26 31.18 -5.66
C GLU A 682 -4.80 30.92 -7.10
N LYS A 683 -3.78 31.68 -7.58
CA LYS A 683 -3.29 31.50 -8.96
C LYS A 683 -2.84 30.07 -9.28
N LYS A 684 -2.53 29.24 -8.27
CA LYS A 684 -2.24 27.80 -8.42
C LYS A 684 -3.47 26.95 -8.76
N ASP A 685 -4.65 27.35 -8.26
CA ASP A 685 -5.93 26.66 -8.56
C ASP A 685 -6.50 27.03 -9.94
N ALA A 686 -5.93 28.06 -10.56
CA ALA A 686 -6.33 28.55 -11.89
C ALA A 686 -5.55 27.88 -13.03
N ILE A 687 -4.49 27.16 -12.73
CA ILE A 687 -3.63 26.46 -13.72
C ILE A 687 -3.68 24.99 -13.33
N GLY A 688 -4.67 24.27 -13.88
CA GLY A 688 -4.60 22.82 -13.96
C GLY A 688 -3.61 22.48 -15.09
N GLU A 689 -2.33 22.43 -14.79
CA GLU A 689 -1.26 21.82 -15.58
C GLU A 689 -0.52 20.82 -14.69
#